data_5d45af142b814cdcaddead7a5117b925
#
_entry.id   5d45af142b814cdcaddead7a5117b925
#
_cell.length_a   1.000
_cell.length_b   1.000
_cell.length_c   1.000
_cell.angle_alpha   90.00
_cell.angle_beta   90.00
_cell.angle_gamma   90.00
#
_symmetry.space_group_name_H-M   'P 1'
#
loop_
_entity.id
_entity.type
_entity.pdbx_description
1 polymer ?
#
loop_
_entity_poly.entity_id
_entity_poly.type
_entity_poly.pdbx_seq_one_letter_code
_entity_poly.pdbx_strand_id
1 'polypeptide(L)'
;FDAQIRLAGEGTLKWVLADAEGVTAASGEAEAGESASISARLESVRTWTAETPYLYTLTLSMEQNGAVSHQVSCRLGFRRVEVKGNVFTVNGKAGLINGVNHHDYSPEGGRTVALEVMRQDVLLMKQHNINAIRFSHYPSIEAIYDFCDEYGMYVIDEADLECHGFEWAHVYDMITDDPSWENAYVDRAVRMVERDYNHPSIIMWSLGNESCFGVNFKKEAEAVRAMDSSRLIHYEGDFEAEITDVYSTMYSRLKGLKEIGETKMKHNRPHIHCEYSHAMGNGPGCLADYQKLYRTYDRLQGGFIWEWYDHGIKTTDENGTVTYKYGGNYGDFPTNGNFCIDGLLMPDRTPSPGLVEYKQVICPVWMERLGEMGDLFAVKNYYDFKTLDGIYLECAVTDGKETFETFTIDSLHTEPGVEEILTIPHSAVDWKDNRDYYLNISVREKKETAWAPAGHELGHYQFPLPEKKTVSVKREELPVSVSETATEVSISCQDVVYSFDKVHGVLSSMKKGGQELVKRGPVLTVDRADIDNDMYKVNDWKNNYFISRGMEELEYMTVSSGQNKAQVYIQKHFGCYNQAWGFKLAYVYTIYGDGSMETELHGTAIRNPEFEPEFLPRIGVEMNVNGAFRQVAWYGMGPGENYCDSRQAAVMGVYETDVDGMHTDYVMPQENGHRENVRWVSLTDEKEGLLITSRGGVGMNVHDYTTEALRSAAHPCEIKKQDDIVLNLDWKHSGLGSNSCGQEQTEERKVRIEDFAMSFALSFTEREKAEERAFTVFC
;
A
#
# COMPACT_ATOMS: atom_id res chain seq x y z
N PHE A 1 27.34 30.67 11.67
CA PHE A 1 27.14 30.79 10.26
C PHE A 1 28.44 31.22 9.59
N ASP A 2 28.92 30.42 8.66
CA ASP A 2 30.09 30.70 7.85
C ASP A 2 29.74 30.39 6.39
N ALA A 3 30.14 31.27 5.44
CA ALA A 3 29.98 31.02 4.02
C ALA A 3 31.20 31.47 3.23
N GLN A 4 31.54 30.69 2.21
CA GLN A 4 32.55 31.00 1.21
C GLN A 4 31.83 31.37 -0.09
N ILE A 5 32.14 32.51 -0.64
CA ILE A 5 31.53 33.05 -1.84
C ILE A 5 32.58 33.15 -2.93
N ARG A 6 32.36 32.51 -4.07
CA ARG A 6 33.18 32.72 -5.27
C ARG A 6 32.64 33.93 -6.04
N LEU A 7 33.52 34.78 -6.51
CA LEU A 7 33.20 36.05 -7.11
C LEU A 7 33.90 36.23 -8.45
N ALA A 8 33.25 36.93 -9.37
CA ALA A 8 33.82 37.29 -10.65
C ALA A 8 34.02 38.85 -10.78
N GLY A 9 34.82 39.40 -9.88
CA GLY A 9 35.12 40.82 -9.90
C GLY A 9 35.54 41.41 -8.54
N GLU A 10 36.13 42.59 -8.56
CA GLU A 10 36.55 43.31 -7.38
C GLU A 10 35.49 44.33 -6.94
N GLY A 11 35.35 44.54 -5.64
CA GLY A 11 34.36 45.46 -5.06
C GLY A 11 34.12 45.22 -3.59
N THR A 12 32.98 45.67 -3.07
CA THR A 12 32.52 45.38 -1.72
C THR A 12 31.33 44.42 -1.79
N LEU A 13 31.46 43.27 -1.14
CA LEU A 13 30.36 42.34 -0.96
C LEU A 13 29.60 42.72 0.30
N LYS A 14 28.34 43.17 0.14
CA LYS A 14 27.41 43.33 1.26
C LYS A 14 26.53 42.10 1.37
N TRP A 15 26.24 41.69 2.59
CA TRP A 15 25.36 40.51 2.82
C TRP A 15 24.38 40.80 3.95
N VAL A 16 23.18 40.21 3.80
CA VAL A 16 22.11 40.25 4.80
C VAL A 16 21.54 38.86 4.93
N LEU A 17 21.51 38.33 6.13
CA LEU A 17 20.77 37.11 6.49
C LEU A 17 19.50 37.57 7.20
N ALA A 18 18.35 37.30 6.60
CA ALA A 18 17.03 37.59 7.14
C ALA A 18 16.30 36.28 7.51
N ASP A 19 15.46 36.33 8.53
CA ASP A 19 14.56 35.25 8.89
C ASP A 19 13.36 35.15 7.93
N ALA A 20 12.47 34.18 8.16
CA ALA A 20 11.31 33.96 7.28
C ALA A 20 10.31 35.14 7.29
N GLU A 21 10.31 35.94 8.34
CA GLU A 21 9.52 37.16 8.49
C GLU A 21 10.19 38.40 7.87
N GLY A 22 11.40 38.22 7.31
CA GLY A 22 12.20 39.31 6.69
C GLY A 22 12.97 40.16 7.68
N VAL A 23 13.05 39.76 8.96
CA VAL A 23 13.80 40.45 9.97
C VAL A 23 15.29 40.09 9.84
N THR A 24 16.17 41.11 9.80
CA THR A 24 17.60 40.87 9.70
C THR A 24 18.14 40.18 10.94
N ALA A 25 18.64 38.96 10.79
CA ALA A 25 19.28 38.16 11.81
C ALA A 25 20.79 38.51 11.93
N ALA A 26 21.42 38.76 10.80
CA ALA A 26 22.82 39.25 10.74
C ALA A 26 23.07 39.97 9.40
N SER A 27 24.08 40.84 9.38
CA SER A 27 24.52 41.49 8.15
C SER A 27 26.00 41.91 8.28
N GLY A 28 26.64 42.18 7.16
CA GLY A 28 28.03 42.64 7.14
C GLY A 28 28.51 42.97 5.74
N GLU A 29 29.81 43.30 5.69
CA GLU A 29 30.52 43.61 4.46
C GLU A 29 31.83 42.81 4.40
N ALA A 30 32.29 42.46 3.23
CA ALA A 30 33.59 41.86 3.00
C ALA A 30 34.22 42.43 1.72
N GLU A 31 35.53 42.47 1.65
CA GLU A 31 36.20 42.80 0.39
C GLU A 31 36.01 41.67 -0.59
N ALA A 32 35.64 42.00 -1.82
CA ALA A 32 35.42 41.07 -2.90
C ALA A 32 36.65 41.04 -3.83
N GLY A 33 37.23 39.83 -3.97
CA GLY A 33 38.25 39.50 -4.96
C GLY A 33 37.74 38.33 -5.77
N GLU A 34 38.57 37.29 -6.00
CA GLU A 34 38.13 36.03 -6.60
C GLU A 34 37.21 35.20 -5.66
N SER A 35 37.31 35.49 -4.34
CA SER A 35 36.47 34.90 -3.30
C SER A 35 36.29 35.85 -2.13
N ALA A 36 35.24 35.66 -1.34
CA ALA A 36 35.02 36.30 -0.07
C ALA A 36 34.56 35.26 0.96
N SER A 37 35.00 35.46 2.23
CA SER A 37 34.53 34.70 3.39
C SER A 37 33.68 35.60 4.25
N ILE A 38 32.50 35.14 4.62
CA ILE A 38 31.63 35.83 5.57
C ILE A 38 31.34 34.92 6.74
N SER A 39 31.24 35.49 7.93
CA SER A 39 30.81 34.72 9.12
C SER A 39 29.98 35.60 10.04
N ALA A 40 29.09 34.97 10.79
CA ALA A 40 28.32 35.63 11.86
C ALA A 40 27.98 34.62 12.95
N ARG A 41 28.03 35.12 14.20
CA ARG A 41 27.52 34.38 15.35
C ARG A 41 26.09 34.82 15.63
N LEU A 42 25.15 33.85 15.56
CA LEU A 42 23.77 34.06 15.93
C LEU A 42 23.57 33.55 17.38
N GLU A 43 22.86 34.30 18.21
CA GLU A 43 22.61 33.90 19.60
C GLU A 43 21.63 32.74 19.69
N SER A 44 20.66 32.71 18.76
CA SER A 44 19.70 31.63 18.60
C SER A 44 19.29 31.52 17.14
N VAL A 45 18.96 30.31 16.72
CA VAL A 45 18.41 30.02 15.39
C VAL A 45 17.20 29.11 15.51
N ARG A 46 16.21 29.32 14.66
CA ARG A 46 15.15 28.31 14.40
C ARG A 46 15.73 27.27 13.46
N THR A 47 15.70 26.01 13.87
CA THR A 47 16.30 24.94 13.11
C THR A 47 15.33 24.43 12.04
N TRP A 48 15.89 23.97 10.94
CA TRP A 48 15.16 23.29 9.87
C TRP A 48 15.00 21.79 10.21
N THR A 49 13.80 21.24 10.00
CA THR A 49 13.49 19.80 10.04
C THR A 49 12.46 19.47 8.98
N ALA A 50 12.28 18.21 8.63
CA ALA A 50 11.19 17.80 7.71
C ALA A 50 9.77 18.06 8.28
N GLU A 51 9.64 18.21 9.59
CA GLU A 51 8.36 18.55 10.24
C GLU A 51 8.14 20.05 10.40
N THR A 52 9.23 20.82 10.54
CA THR A 52 9.23 22.28 10.75
C THR A 52 10.30 22.91 9.86
N PRO A 53 10.05 23.03 8.55
CA PRO A 53 11.05 23.51 7.57
C PRO A 53 11.22 25.04 7.62
N TYR A 54 12.05 25.51 8.57
CA TYR A 54 12.29 26.92 8.73
C TYR A 54 13.50 27.39 7.91
N LEU A 55 13.30 28.35 7.01
CA LEU A 55 14.31 28.85 6.10
C LEU A 55 14.61 30.33 6.34
N TYR A 56 15.90 30.67 6.33
CA TYR A 56 16.42 32.01 6.25
C TYR A 56 16.74 32.36 4.81
N THR A 57 16.79 33.67 4.50
CA THR A 57 17.23 34.18 3.20
C THR A 57 18.56 34.91 3.34
N LEU A 58 19.59 34.41 2.67
CA LEU A 58 20.86 35.14 2.53
C LEU A 58 20.83 35.91 1.22
N THR A 59 20.92 37.23 1.29
CA THR A 59 21.07 38.13 0.16
C THR A 59 22.50 38.67 0.09
N LEU A 60 23.13 38.45 -1.06
CA LEU A 60 24.48 38.90 -1.37
C LEU A 60 24.41 40.03 -2.42
N SER A 61 24.99 41.18 -2.17
CA SER A 61 25.01 42.33 -3.07
C SER A 61 26.43 42.79 -3.34
N MET A 62 26.87 42.77 -4.60
CA MET A 62 28.16 43.28 -5.02
C MET A 62 28.04 44.75 -5.30
N GLU A 63 28.81 45.58 -4.62
CA GLU A 63 28.91 47.02 -4.91
C GLU A 63 30.21 47.34 -5.63
N GLN A 64 30.11 48.09 -6.74
CA GLN A 64 31.21 48.61 -7.50
C GLN A 64 30.94 50.07 -7.81
N ASN A 65 31.94 50.92 -7.61
CA ASN A 65 31.82 52.37 -7.86
C ASN A 65 30.63 53.05 -7.14
N GLY A 66 30.26 52.52 -5.95
CA GLY A 66 29.17 53.08 -5.14
C GLY A 66 27.76 52.66 -5.61
N ALA A 67 27.61 51.69 -6.49
CA ALA A 67 26.34 51.14 -6.95
C ALA A 67 26.35 49.62 -6.88
N VAL A 68 25.17 49.04 -6.60
CA VAL A 68 24.99 47.59 -6.68
C VAL A 68 25.06 47.13 -8.13
N SER A 69 26.09 46.33 -8.45
CA SER A 69 26.33 45.80 -9.81
C SER A 69 25.69 44.43 -9.99
N HIS A 70 25.57 43.64 -8.90
CA HIS A 70 24.96 42.32 -8.95
C HIS A 70 24.34 41.96 -7.59
N GLN A 71 23.24 41.22 -7.58
CA GLN A 71 22.60 40.72 -6.38
C GLN A 71 22.09 39.32 -6.59
N VAL A 72 22.30 38.43 -5.60
CA VAL A 72 21.74 37.06 -5.58
C VAL A 72 21.19 36.79 -4.17
N SER A 73 20.20 35.92 -4.11
CA SER A 73 19.65 35.42 -2.84
C SER A 73 19.52 33.90 -2.88
N CYS A 74 19.78 33.27 -1.74
CA CYS A 74 19.55 31.84 -1.53
C CYS A 74 18.85 31.59 -0.20
N ARG A 75 18.07 30.52 -0.12
CA ARG A 75 17.44 30.09 1.13
C ARG A 75 18.37 29.15 1.88
N LEU A 76 18.42 29.26 3.19
CA LEU A 76 19.29 28.49 4.08
C LEU A 76 18.50 27.94 5.25
N GLY A 77 18.76 26.68 5.63
CA GLY A 77 18.22 26.06 6.84
C GLY A 77 19.35 25.64 7.77
N PHE A 78 19.20 25.92 9.06
CA PHE A 78 20.16 25.50 10.08
C PHE A 78 19.73 24.11 10.62
N ARG A 79 20.59 23.12 10.47
CA ARG A 79 20.37 21.79 11.04
C ARG A 79 21.70 21.09 11.29
N ARG A 80 21.69 20.05 12.11
CA ARG A 80 22.84 19.21 12.41
C ARG A 80 22.46 17.74 12.21
N VAL A 81 23.27 17.00 11.43
CA VAL A 81 23.13 15.55 11.21
C VAL A 81 24.32 14.86 11.83
N GLU A 82 24.09 13.85 12.65
CA GLU A 82 25.15 13.16 13.42
C GLU A 82 24.79 11.69 13.62
N VAL A 83 25.80 10.83 13.72
CA VAL A 83 25.63 9.45 14.22
C VAL A 83 25.97 9.42 15.72
N LYS A 84 25.06 8.90 16.53
CA LYS A 84 25.23 8.68 17.97
C LYS A 84 25.00 7.20 18.32
N GLY A 85 26.08 6.48 18.52
CA GLY A 85 25.98 5.03 18.73
C GLY A 85 25.53 4.32 17.45
N ASN A 86 24.38 3.68 17.52
CA ASN A 86 23.76 2.96 16.40
C ASN A 86 22.51 3.67 15.82
N VAL A 87 22.40 4.97 16.03
CA VAL A 87 21.35 5.80 15.45
C VAL A 87 21.95 7.05 14.81
N PHE A 88 21.38 7.51 13.70
CA PHE A 88 21.63 8.84 13.22
C PHE A 88 20.59 9.81 13.78
N THR A 89 20.96 11.05 13.93
CA THR A 89 20.09 12.09 14.48
C THR A 89 20.07 13.33 13.60
N VAL A 90 18.91 13.96 13.49
CA VAL A 90 18.76 15.32 12.98
C VAL A 90 18.44 16.21 14.17
N ASN A 91 19.22 17.29 14.36
CA ASN A 91 19.08 18.20 15.52
C ASN A 91 19.02 17.47 16.87
N GLY A 92 19.71 16.34 16.98
CA GLY A 92 19.81 15.54 18.22
C GLY A 92 18.64 14.57 18.47
N LYS A 93 17.64 14.49 17.59
CA LYS A 93 16.56 13.51 17.64
C LYS A 93 16.83 12.38 16.66
N ALA A 94 16.59 11.15 17.10
CA ALA A 94 16.66 9.97 16.24
C ALA A 94 15.39 9.92 15.38
N GLY A 95 15.49 10.27 14.11
CA GLY A 95 14.36 10.28 13.19
C GLY A 95 14.08 8.89 12.60
N LEU A 96 12.82 8.64 12.26
CA LEU A 96 12.40 7.50 11.46
C LEU A 96 12.15 7.93 10.01
N ILE A 97 12.83 7.30 9.08
CA ILE A 97 12.62 7.50 7.64
C ILE A 97 11.37 6.74 7.19
N ASN A 98 10.36 7.46 6.76
CA ASN A 98 9.21 6.94 6.03
C ASN A 98 9.33 7.47 4.60
N GLY A 99 10.13 6.83 3.78
CA GLY A 99 10.59 7.36 2.51
C GLY A 99 10.10 6.59 1.30
N VAL A 100 10.39 7.17 0.13
CA VAL A 100 10.21 6.56 -1.18
C VAL A 100 11.43 6.83 -2.05
N ASN A 101 11.74 5.90 -2.96
CA ASN A 101 12.67 6.12 -4.05
C ASN A 101 11.95 6.90 -5.15
N HIS A 102 12.67 7.75 -5.87
CA HIS A 102 12.09 8.61 -6.90
C HIS A 102 13.01 8.72 -8.11
N HIS A 103 12.49 8.31 -9.25
CA HIS A 103 13.07 8.59 -10.57
C HIS A 103 12.46 9.85 -11.18
N ASP A 104 13.22 10.58 -12.01
CA ASP A 104 12.68 11.66 -12.83
C ASP A 104 12.00 11.07 -14.06
N TYR A 105 10.65 11.03 -14.04
CA TYR A 105 9.88 10.41 -15.11
C TYR A 105 8.46 11.01 -15.24
N SER A 106 7.96 11.07 -16.45
CA SER A 106 6.54 11.35 -16.73
C SER A 106 6.04 10.49 -17.89
N PRO A 107 4.78 10.09 -17.91
CA PRO A 107 4.24 9.20 -18.95
C PRO A 107 4.22 9.82 -20.34
N GLU A 108 4.22 11.16 -20.47
CA GLU A 108 4.25 11.88 -21.72
C GLU A 108 5.67 12.27 -22.16
N GLY A 109 6.54 12.61 -21.21
CA GLY A 109 7.87 13.18 -21.45
C GLY A 109 9.05 12.24 -21.21
N GLY A 110 8.80 11.04 -20.68
CA GLY A 110 9.85 10.13 -20.22
C GLY A 110 10.70 10.80 -19.14
N ARG A 111 12.03 10.86 -19.33
CA ARG A 111 12.98 11.47 -18.38
C ARG A 111 12.93 13.02 -18.32
N THR A 112 12.10 13.65 -19.12
CA THR A 112 11.91 15.12 -19.09
C THR A 112 10.63 15.43 -18.34
N VAL A 113 10.75 15.97 -17.14
CA VAL A 113 9.62 16.22 -16.24
C VAL A 113 9.42 17.73 -16.01
N ALA A 114 8.18 18.19 -16.07
CA ALA A 114 7.84 19.58 -15.80
C ALA A 114 7.98 19.90 -14.30
N LEU A 115 8.43 21.11 -13.97
CA LEU A 115 8.61 21.56 -12.57
C LEU A 115 7.35 21.42 -11.74
N GLU A 116 6.19 21.73 -12.30
CA GLU A 116 4.91 21.64 -11.57
C GLU A 116 4.56 20.18 -11.22
N VAL A 117 4.94 19.23 -12.07
CA VAL A 117 4.75 17.80 -11.81
C VAL A 117 5.63 17.35 -10.64
N MET A 118 6.91 17.76 -10.63
CA MET A 118 7.82 17.46 -9.51
C MET A 118 7.38 18.11 -8.20
N ARG A 119 6.88 19.36 -8.28
CA ARG A 119 6.27 20.02 -7.11
C ARG A 119 5.06 19.25 -6.59
N GLN A 120 4.21 18.78 -7.50
CA GLN A 120 3.04 17.95 -7.15
C GLN A 120 3.45 16.64 -6.50
N ASP A 121 4.50 15.98 -6.98
CA ASP A 121 5.02 14.74 -6.38
C ASP A 121 5.42 14.98 -4.91
N VAL A 122 6.19 16.03 -4.61
CA VAL A 122 6.57 16.37 -3.23
C VAL A 122 5.34 16.68 -2.36
N LEU A 123 4.35 17.40 -2.89
CA LEU A 123 3.10 17.69 -2.17
C LEU A 123 2.30 16.41 -1.88
N LEU A 124 2.17 15.51 -2.86
CA LEU A 124 1.49 14.22 -2.68
C LEU A 124 2.21 13.35 -1.64
N MET A 125 3.54 13.30 -1.65
CA MET A 125 4.32 12.60 -0.63
C MET A 125 3.99 13.13 0.76
N LYS A 126 4.02 14.45 0.96
CA LYS A 126 3.64 15.08 2.25
C LYS A 126 2.21 14.75 2.68
N GLN A 127 1.26 14.78 1.76
CA GLN A 127 -0.14 14.45 2.00
C GLN A 127 -0.36 12.98 2.36
N HIS A 128 0.62 12.12 2.06
CA HIS A 128 0.63 10.70 2.41
C HIS A 128 1.60 10.36 3.55
N ASN A 129 1.96 11.33 4.39
CA ASN A 129 2.83 11.18 5.57
C ASN A 129 4.28 10.78 5.26
N ILE A 130 4.69 10.79 4.01
CA ILE A 130 6.07 10.52 3.59
C ILE A 130 6.94 11.70 3.99
N ASN A 131 8.10 11.42 4.60
CA ASN A 131 9.02 12.44 5.13
C ASN A 131 10.40 12.45 4.48
N ALA A 132 10.67 11.52 3.54
CA ALA A 132 11.97 11.40 2.92
C ALA A 132 11.90 10.92 1.46
N ILE A 133 12.89 11.35 0.65
CA ILE A 133 13.09 10.94 -0.74
C ILE A 133 14.54 10.47 -0.91
N ARG A 134 14.74 9.34 -1.58
CA ARG A 134 16.03 8.99 -2.18
C ARG A 134 15.92 9.20 -3.67
N PHE A 135 16.77 10.07 -4.22
CA PHE A 135 16.83 10.28 -5.66
C PHE A 135 17.61 9.14 -6.30
N SER A 136 16.91 8.18 -6.80
CA SER A 136 17.44 6.97 -7.44
C SER A 136 17.55 7.17 -8.95
N HIS A 137 18.67 7.00 -9.60
CA HIS A 137 20.02 6.78 -9.06
C HIS A 137 20.93 7.84 -9.65
N TYR A 138 20.62 9.11 -9.47
CA TYR A 138 21.29 10.29 -10.01
C TYR A 138 20.76 11.57 -9.33
N PRO A 139 21.53 12.64 -9.27
CA PRO A 139 21.02 13.92 -8.80
C PRO A 139 19.87 14.40 -9.72
N SER A 140 18.72 14.70 -9.10
CA SER A 140 17.55 15.22 -9.82
C SER A 140 17.75 16.69 -10.25
N ILE A 141 16.74 17.31 -10.86
CA ILE A 141 16.79 18.73 -11.21
C ILE A 141 16.87 19.61 -9.94
N GLU A 142 17.60 20.71 -10.02
CA GLU A 142 17.89 21.60 -8.87
C GLU A 142 16.62 22.06 -8.15
N ALA A 143 15.55 22.37 -8.87
CA ALA A 143 14.32 22.92 -8.30
C ALA A 143 13.59 21.96 -7.32
N ILE A 144 13.76 20.64 -7.44
CA ILE A 144 13.09 19.71 -6.53
C ILE A 144 13.65 19.77 -5.10
N TYR A 145 14.94 20.11 -4.98
CA TYR A 145 15.57 20.32 -3.67
C TYR A 145 15.02 21.56 -3.00
N ASP A 146 14.72 22.62 -3.74
CA ASP A 146 14.03 23.80 -3.23
C ASP A 146 12.64 23.43 -2.67
N PHE A 147 11.89 22.55 -3.36
CA PHE A 147 10.60 22.06 -2.86
C PHE A 147 10.77 21.19 -1.62
N CYS A 148 11.81 20.35 -1.56
CA CYS A 148 12.14 19.56 -0.38
C CYS A 148 12.50 20.45 0.81
N ASP A 149 13.26 21.52 0.60
CA ASP A 149 13.59 22.50 1.62
C ASP A 149 12.36 23.24 2.15
N GLU A 150 11.45 23.63 1.25
CA GLU A 150 10.25 24.41 1.56
C GLU A 150 9.15 23.59 2.25
N TYR A 151 8.87 22.40 1.73
CA TYR A 151 7.79 21.55 2.25
C TYR A 151 8.25 20.60 3.36
N GLY A 152 9.57 20.48 3.57
CA GLY A 152 10.16 19.65 4.61
C GLY A 152 10.23 18.17 4.24
N MET A 153 11.21 17.80 3.41
CA MET A 153 11.54 16.40 3.09
C MET A 153 13.00 16.13 3.41
N TYR A 154 13.31 15.03 4.07
CA TYR A 154 14.69 14.55 4.13
C TYR A 154 15.09 13.98 2.80
N VAL A 155 16.31 14.23 2.37
CA VAL A 155 16.82 13.79 1.07
C VAL A 155 18.09 12.97 1.24
N ILE A 156 18.13 11.82 0.55
CA ILE A 156 19.38 11.18 0.16
C ILE A 156 19.63 11.56 -1.29
N ASP A 157 20.67 12.37 -1.53
CA ASP A 157 21.10 12.73 -2.87
C ASP A 157 22.16 11.75 -3.34
N GLU A 158 22.01 11.21 -4.55
CA GLU A 158 22.80 10.08 -5.02
C GLU A 158 23.59 10.42 -6.26
N ALA A 159 24.86 10.05 -6.27
CA ALA A 159 25.75 10.23 -7.41
C ALA A 159 25.27 9.38 -8.60
N ASP A 160 25.41 9.93 -9.80
CA ASP A 160 25.11 9.27 -11.08
C ASP A 160 26.12 8.15 -11.35
N LEU A 161 26.02 7.07 -10.55
CA LEU A 161 26.92 5.95 -10.60
C LEU A 161 26.17 4.64 -10.36
N GLU A 162 26.08 3.83 -11.43
CA GLU A 162 25.58 2.48 -11.38
C GLU A 162 26.27 1.64 -12.47
N CYS A 163 26.82 0.48 -12.07
CA CYS A 163 27.43 -0.46 -13.00
C CYS A 163 26.98 -1.91 -12.77
N HIS A 164 25.72 -2.10 -12.32
CA HIS A 164 25.12 -3.39 -11.98
C HIS A 164 25.20 -4.41 -13.14
N GLY A 165 25.17 -3.95 -14.40
CA GLY A 165 25.29 -4.82 -15.56
C GLY A 165 26.56 -5.69 -15.60
N PHE A 166 27.62 -5.31 -14.91
CA PHE A 166 28.84 -6.13 -14.79
C PHE A 166 28.64 -7.39 -13.94
N GLU A 167 27.64 -7.45 -13.07
CA GLU A 167 27.25 -8.65 -12.34
C GLU A 167 26.84 -9.78 -13.30
N TRP A 168 26.05 -9.44 -14.32
CA TRP A 168 25.59 -10.37 -15.35
C TRP A 168 26.73 -10.92 -16.20
N ALA A 169 27.84 -10.16 -16.33
CA ALA A 169 29.05 -10.58 -16.98
C ALA A 169 30.00 -11.36 -16.03
N HIS A 170 29.63 -11.56 -14.76
CA HIS A 170 30.45 -12.16 -13.71
C HIS A 170 31.79 -11.44 -13.45
N VAL A 171 31.79 -10.10 -13.63
CA VAL A 171 32.93 -9.20 -13.38
C VAL A 171 32.43 -7.94 -12.67
N TYR A 172 31.64 -8.11 -11.63
CA TYR A 172 30.91 -7.07 -10.97
C TYR A 172 31.79 -5.92 -10.42
N ASP A 173 32.99 -6.24 -9.98
CA ASP A 173 34.00 -5.30 -9.47
C ASP A 173 34.91 -4.67 -10.55
N MET A 174 34.72 -5.03 -11.83
CA MET A 174 35.66 -4.73 -12.92
C MET A 174 36.08 -3.26 -12.96
N ILE A 175 35.17 -2.30 -12.94
CA ILE A 175 35.50 -0.86 -12.99
C ILE A 175 35.58 -0.25 -11.59
N THR A 176 34.93 -0.84 -10.60
CA THR A 176 34.85 -0.35 -9.23
C THR A 176 36.16 -0.50 -8.49
N ASP A 177 36.94 -1.57 -8.77
CA ASP A 177 38.25 -1.84 -8.17
C ASP A 177 39.45 -1.55 -9.10
N ASP A 178 39.20 -1.00 -10.30
CA ASP A 178 40.23 -0.54 -11.22
C ASP A 178 40.56 0.95 -11.00
N PRO A 179 41.77 1.31 -10.50
CA PRO A 179 42.15 2.69 -10.23
C PRO A 179 42.11 3.61 -11.45
N SER A 180 42.09 3.08 -12.69
CA SER A 180 41.97 3.91 -13.89
C SER A 180 40.65 4.62 -14.01
N TRP A 181 39.61 4.14 -13.28
CA TRP A 181 38.27 4.73 -13.21
C TRP A 181 38.06 5.72 -12.04
N GLU A 182 39.05 5.90 -11.15
CA GLU A 182 38.96 6.76 -9.97
C GLU A 182 38.41 8.15 -10.29
N ASN A 183 38.94 8.81 -11.33
CA ASN A 183 38.48 10.15 -11.73
C ASN A 183 37.00 10.18 -12.13
N ALA A 184 36.50 9.13 -12.75
CA ALA A 184 35.10 9.05 -13.18
C ALA A 184 34.15 8.91 -11.98
N TYR A 185 34.55 8.17 -10.95
CA TYR A 185 33.80 8.03 -9.69
C TYR A 185 33.79 9.35 -8.91
N VAL A 186 34.98 9.89 -8.66
CA VAL A 186 35.15 11.13 -7.87
C VAL A 186 34.46 12.33 -8.53
N ASP A 187 34.57 12.48 -9.86
CA ASP A 187 33.96 13.63 -10.58
C ASP A 187 32.44 13.68 -10.42
N ARG A 188 31.77 12.53 -10.47
CA ARG A 188 30.28 12.45 -10.29
C ARG A 188 29.85 12.95 -8.93
N ALA A 189 30.44 12.41 -7.87
CA ALA A 189 30.10 12.78 -6.49
C ALA A 189 30.50 14.23 -6.18
N VAL A 190 31.67 14.67 -6.64
CA VAL A 190 32.12 16.06 -6.43
C VAL A 190 31.17 17.05 -7.09
N ARG A 191 30.69 16.78 -8.32
CA ARG A 191 29.74 17.66 -9.02
C ARG A 191 28.39 17.71 -8.31
N MET A 192 27.88 16.56 -7.82
CA MET A 192 26.67 16.49 -7.02
C MET A 192 26.80 17.37 -5.78
N VAL A 193 27.82 17.14 -4.98
CA VAL A 193 28.05 17.90 -3.74
C VAL A 193 28.25 19.37 -4.02
N GLU A 194 29.04 19.77 -5.04
CA GLU A 194 29.29 21.16 -5.39
C GLU A 194 28.01 21.90 -5.79
N ARG A 195 27.09 21.23 -6.47
CA ARG A 195 25.80 21.80 -6.86
C ARG A 195 24.86 21.97 -5.67
N ASP A 196 24.75 20.93 -4.78
CA ASP A 196 23.59 20.77 -3.90
C ASP A 196 23.89 20.98 -2.40
N TYR A 197 25.15 21.20 -1.98
CA TYR A 197 25.51 21.28 -0.56
C TYR A 197 24.83 22.40 0.25
N ASN A 198 24.15 23.36 -0.38
CA ASN A 198 23.43 24.42 0.32
C ASN A 198 22.00 24.02 0.75
N HIS A 199 21.47 22.89 0.26
CA HIS A 199 20.12 22.43 0.60
C HIS A 199 20.08 21.77 1.99
N PRO A 200 19.31 22.32 2.95
CA PRO A 200 19.19 21.73 4.29
C PRO A 200 18.45 20.39 4.29
N SER A 201 17.61 20.13 3.31
CA SER A 201 16.88 18.85 3.12
C SER A 201 17.81 17.65 2.95
N ILE A 202 18.95 17.83 2.29
CA ILE A 202 19.91 16.74 2.07
C ILE A 202 20.59 16.40 3.40
N ILE A 203 20.39 15.18 3.87
CA ILE A 203 20.95 14.65 5.12
C ILE A 203 22.05 13.63 4.89
N MET A 204 22.08 13.01 3.71
CA MET A 204 23.09 12.01 3.32
C MET A 204 23.50 12.21 1.87
N TRP A 205 24.80 11.99 1.59
CA TRP A 205 25.36 11.84 0.27
C TRP A 205 25.50 10.36 -0.02
N SER A 206 24.84 9.87 -1.06
CA SER A 206 24.97 8.50 -1.55
C SER A 206 25.98 8.45 -2.70
N LEU A 207 26.90 7.49 -2.63
CA LEU A 207 28.00 7.38 -3.59
C LEU A 207 27.58 6.69 -4.90
N GLY A 208 26.39 6.10 -4.94
CA GLY A 208 25.87 5.40 -6.11
C GLY A 208 24.97 4.23 -5.74
N ASN A 209 24.67 3.40 -6.73
CA ASN A 209 23.80 2.25 -6.62
C ASN A 209 24.46 1.00 -7.19
N GLU A 210 24.18 -0.19 -6.64
CA GLU A 210 24.42 -1.55 -7.13
C GLU A 210 25.68 -1.72 -8.03
N SER A 211 26.85 -1.35 -7.49
CA SER A 211 28.10 -1.28 -8.24
C SER A 211 29.27 -1.99 -7.55
N CYS A 212 28.99 -2.99 -6.70
CA CYS A 212 30.01 -3.65 -5.88
C CYS A 212 30.72 -2.66 -4.93
N PHE A 213 31.82 -3.07 -4.29
CA PHE A 213 32.60 -2.19 -3.42
C PHE A 213 34.08 -2.34 -3.71
N GLY A 214 34.79 -1.22 -3.97
CA GLY A 214 36.21 -1.24 -4.33
C GLY A 214 36.93 0.07 -4.03
N VAL A 215 38.16 0.16 -4.55
CA VAL A 215 39.04 1.30 -4.25
C VAL A 215 38.50 2.63 -4.69
N ASN A 216 37.70 2.68 -5.77
CA ASN A 216 37.16 3.92 -6.32
C ASN A 216 36.12 4.54 -5.41
N PHE A 217 35.25 3.75 -4.76
CA PHE A 217 34.31 4.25 -3.73
C PHE A 217 35.02 4.81 -2.50
N LYS A 218 36.18 4.26 -2.11
CA LYS A 218 36.99 4.81 -1.01
C LYS A 218 37.50 6.19 -1.37
N LYS A 219 37.96 6.39 -2.61
CA LYS A 219 38.45 7.69 -3.10
C LYS A 219 37.31 8.71 -3.25
N GLU A 220 36.18 8.27 -3.71
CA GLU A 220 34.96 9.06 -3.82
C GLU A 220 34.53 9.56 -2.44
N ALA A 221 34.40 8.68 -1.44
CA ALA A 221 34.08 9.06 -0.07
C ALA A 221 35.08 10.04 0.55
N GLU A 222 36.39 9.84 0.31
CA GLU A 222 37.44 10.77 0.74
C GLU A 222 37.19 12.18 0.15
N ALA A 223 36.87 12.27 -1.15
CA ALA A 223 36.62 13.53 -1.85
C ALA A 223 35.36 14.22 -1.33
N VAL A 224 34.25 13.50 -1.18
CA VAL A 224 32.98 14.04 -0.62
C VAL A 224 33.21 14.58 0.80
N ARG A 225 33.88 13.83 1.69
CA ARG A 225 34.15 14.27 3.07
C ARG A 225 35.06 15.50 3.13
N ALA A 226 35.95 15.67 2.16
CA ALA A 226 36.81 16.86 2.07
C ALA A 226 36.01 18.12 1.69
N MET A 227 34.91 17.99 0.99
CA MET A 227 34.02 19.07 0.60
C MET A 227 32.96 19.38 1.68
N ASP A 228 32.32 18.30 2.20
CA ASP A 228 31.26 18.41 3.19
C ASP A 228 31.35 17.30 4.25
N SER A 229 31.67 17.71 5.46
CA SER A 229 31.69 16.84 6.66
C SER A 229 30.42 16.94 7.50
N SER A 230 29.43 17.71 7.07
CA SER A 230 28.20 17.98 7.83
C SER A 230 27.05 16.99 7.52
N ARG A 231 27.23 16.14 6.50
CA ARG A 231 26.28 15.12 6.08
C ARG A 231 26.89 13.74 6.18
N LEU A 232 26.02 12.72 6.24
CA LEU A 232 26.45 11.33 6.33
C LEU A 232 26.78 10.79 4.93
N ILE A 233 27.66 9.81 4.85
CA ILE A 233 27.95 9.05 3.65
C ILE A 233 27.11 7.77 3.66
N HIS A 234 26.43 7.53 2.55
CA HIS A 234 25.63 6.34 2.28
C HIS A 234 26.16 5.62 1.04
N TYR A 235 26.14 4.30 1.06
CA TYR A 235 26.28 3.41 -0.09
C TYR A 235 25.93 1.98 0.34
N GLU A 236 24.95 1.35 -0.34
CA GLU A 236 24.48 0.00 0.04
C GLU A 236 25.54 -1.06 -0.19
N GLY A 237 26.34 -0.96 -1.27
CA GLY A 237 27.37 -1.95 -1.59
C GLY A 237 28.52 -2.05 -0.57
N ASP A 238 28.65 -1.15 0.39
CA ASP A 238 29.58 -1.23 1.52
C ASP A 238 29.03 -2.12 2.65
N PHE A 239 28.89 -3.42 2.39
CA PHE A 239 28.27 -4.38 3.33
C PHE A 239 28.97 -4.50 4.69
N GLU A 240 30.22 -4.08 4.82
CA GLU A 240 30.96 -4.04 6.11
C GLU A 240 30.95 -2.65 6.77
N ALA A 241 30.27 -1.67 6.15
CA ALA A 241 30.25 -0.26 6.59
C ALA A 241 31.67 0.30 6.86
N GLU A 242 32.59 0.04 5.92
CA GLU A 242 34.01 0.43 6.02
C GLU A 242 34.16 1.93 5.88
N ILE A 243 33.45 2.53 4.91
CA ILE A 243 33.54 3.97 4.62
C ILE A 243 32.23 4.72 4.92
N THR A 244 31.09 4.01 4.99
CA THR A 244 29.76 4.61 5.20
C THR A 244 29.47 4.93 6.67
N ASP A 245 28.61 5.91 6.91
CA ASP A 245 28.16 6.29 8.23
C ASP A 245 26.89 5.56 8.65
N VAL A 246 26.15 5.03 7.69
CA VAL A 246 24.97 4.20 7.87
C VAL A 246 25.17 2.86 7.19
N TYR A 247 24.68 1.79 7.80
CA TYR A 247 24.58 0.48 7.20
C TYR A 247 23.26 0.39 6.43
N SER A 248 23.33 0.08 5.16
CA SER A 248 22.14 0.02 4.32
C SER A 248 21.96 -1.38 3.73
N THR A 249 20.72 -1.75 3.47
CA THR A 249 20.38 -2.99 2.76
C THR A 249 19.21 -2.74 1.81
N MET A 250 19.10 -3.60 0.77
CA MET A 250 17.96 -3.66 -0.12
C MET A 250 17.14 -4.91 0.18
N TYR A 251 15.81 -4.76 0.17
CA TYR A 251 14.83 -5.84 0.22
C TYR A 251 15.04 -6.91 1.30
N SER A 252 15.69 -6.56 2.42
CA SER A 252 15.84 -7.49 3.54
C SER A 252 14.47 -7.94 4.02
N ARG A 253 14.27 -9.26 4.05
CA ARG A 253 13.02 -9.84 4.54
C ARG A 253 12.85 -9.58 6.03
N LEU A 254 11.62 -9.62 6.54
CA LEU A 254 11.28 -9.34 7.94
C LEU A 254 12.16 -10.09 8.95
N LYS A 255 12.48 -11.35 8.67
CA LYS A 255 13.38 -12.16 9.52
C LYS A 255 14.80 -11.57 9.57
N GLY A 256 15.38 -11.26 8.41
CA GLY A 256 16.72 -10.66 8.32
C GLY A 256 16.77 -9.27 8.95
N LEU A 257 15.74 -8.45 8.72
CA LEU A 257 15.62 -7.13 9.33
C LEU A 257 15.56 -7.22 10.86
N LYS A 258 14.79 -8.17 11.40
CA LYS A 258 14.75 -8.44 12.84
C LYS A 258 16.13 -8.83 13.38
N GLU A 259 16.86 -9.70 12.68
CA GLU A 259 18.22 -10.10 13.05
C GLU A 259 19.18 -8.90 13.08
N ILE A 260 19.09 -7.97 12.10
CA ILE A 260 19.85 -6.72 12.09
C ILE A 260 19.51 -5.85 13.33
N GLY A 261 18.23 -5.77 13.69
CA GLY A 261 17.78 -5.00 14.85
C GLY A 261 18.28 -5.58 16.19
N GLU A 262 18.29 -6.90 16.33
CA GLU A 262 18.64 -7.63 17.57
C GLU A 262 20.14 -7.82 17.74
N THR A 263 20.88 -7.97 16.65
CA THR A 263 22.28 -8.44 16.70
C THR A 263 23.26 -7.28 16.86
N LYS A 264 24.27 -7.45 17.71
CA LYS A 264 25.47 -6.61 17.73
C LYS A 264 26.33 -6.96 16.52
N MET A 265 26.26 -6.13 15.49
CA MET A 265 27.14 -6.28 14.32
C MET A 265 28.58 -5.86 14.63
N LYS A 266 29.54 -6.22 13.78
CA LYS A 266 30.94 -5.81 13.90
C LYS A 266 31.12 -4.28 13.97
N HIS A 267 30.27 -3.55 13.25
CA HIS A 267 30.17 -2.09 13.27
C HIS A 267 28.95 -1.63 14.07
N ASN A 268 29.04 -0.49 14.69
CA ASN A 268 27.93 0.13 15.45
C ASN A 268 27.28 1.25 14.62
N ARG A 269 26.82 0.92 13.41
CA ARG A 269 26.17 1.87 12.49
C ARG A 269 24.65 1.81 12.62
N PRO A 270 23.92 2.91 12.43
CA PRO A 270 22.48 2.89 12.19
C PRO A 270 22.17 2.10 10.92
N HIS A 271 20.97 1.57 10.83
CA HIS A 271 20.50 0.85 9.66
C HIS A 271 19.33 1.58 8.99
N ILE A 272 19.36 1.64 7.65
CA ILE A 272 18.22 2.02 6.81
C ILE A 272 18.04 1.00 5.69
N HIS A 273 16.80 0.83 5.23
CA HIS A 273 16.56 0.22 3.92
C HIS A 273 16.62 1.30 2.85
N CYS A 274 17.61 1.28 1.96
CA CYS A 274 17.58 2.18 0.80
C CYS A 274 16.51 1.74 -0.22
N GLU A 275 16.14 0.45 -0.22
CA GLU A 275 15.02 -0.08 -0.99
C GLU A 275 14.34 -1.19 -0.22
N TYR A 276 12.99 -1.16 -0.14
CA TYR A 276 12.20 -2.24 0.43
C TYR A 276 10.77 -2.24 -0.11
N SER A 277 10.03 -3.33 0.11
CA SER A 277 8.62 -3.45 -0.24
C SER A 277 8.33 -3.03 -1.67
N HIS A 278 8.96 -3.71 -2.64
CA HIS A 278 8.81 -3.48 -4.07
C HIS A 278 7.33 -3.43 -4.46
N ALA A 279 6.87 -2.27 -4.96
CA ALA A 279 5.46 -1.96 -5.15
C ALA A 279 4.91 -2.38 -6.52
N MET A 280 5.48 -3.42 -7.10
CA MET A 280 5.12 -3.90 -8.43
C MET A 280 3.71 -4.49 -8.45
N GLY A 281 2.84 -3.91 -9.29
CA GLY A 281 1.46 -4.36 -9.47
C GLY A 281 0.59 -4.26 -8.21
N ASN A 282 -0.16 -5.30 -7.90
CA ASN A 282 -0.98 -5.37 -6.69
C ASN A 282 -0.11 -5.66 -5.46
N GLY A 283 0.24 -4.62 -4.74
CA GLY A 283 1.12 -4.62 -3.57
C GLY A 283 1.53 -3.19 -3.18
N PRO A 284 2.50 -3.05 -2.25
CA PRO A 284 3.13 -4.10 -1.47
C PRO A 284 2.30 -4.55 -0.26
N GLY A 285 2.39 -5.82 0.11
CA GLY A 285 1.89 -6.33 1.37
C GLY A 285 2.91 -6.22 2.51
N CYS A 286 2.51 -6.57 3.73
CA CYS A 286 3.36 -6.62 4.92
C CYS A 286 3.94 -5.27 5.40
N LEU A 287 3.48 -4.13 4.91
CA LEU A 287 4.00 -2.80 5.31
C LEU A 287 3.91 -2.56 6.83
N ALA A 288 2.80 -2.96 7.46
CA ALA A 288 2.62 -2.83 8.90
C ALA A 288 3.64 -3.66 9.71
N ASP A 289 4.09 -4.80 9.18
CA ASP A 289 5.09 -5.65 9.84
C ASP A 289 6.48 -5.00 9.79
N TYR A 290 6.86 -4.40 8.67
CA TYR A 290 8.09 -3.61 8.56
C TYR A 290 8.06 -2.43 9.52
N GLN A 291 6.98 -1.65 9.53
CA GLN A 291 6.84 -0.49 10.40
C GLN A 291 6.91 -0.87 11.88
N LYS A 292 6.36 -2.02 12.26
CA LYS A 292 6.48 -2.56 13.61
C LYS A 292 7.93 -2.83 14.01
N LEU A 293 8.74 -3.40 13.11
CA LEU A 293 10.17 -3.62 13.36
C LEU A 293 10.95 -2.32 13.49
N TYR A 294 10.71 -1.35 12.60
CA TYR A 294 11.32 -0.03 12.68
C TYR A 294 11.00 0.70 14.00
N ARG A 295 9.77 0.60 14.49
CA ARG A 295 9.34 1.18 15.77
C ARG A 295 9.82 0.39 16.99
N THR A 296 10.30 -0.85 16.82
CA THR A 296 10.73 -1.73 17.91
C THR A 296 12.23 -1.60 18.22
N TYR A 297 13.05 -1.38 17.20
CA TYR A 297 14.50 -1.40 17.33
C TYR A 297 15.09 -0.06 16.93
N ASP A 298 15.66 0.69 17.87
CA ASP A 298 16.24 2.03 17.66
C ASP A 298 17.23 2.09 16.50
N ARG A 299 17.95 1.00 16.28
CA ARG A 299 18.92 0.88 15.19
C ARG A 299 18.28 0.93 13.79
N LEU A 300 17.05 0.42 13.68
CA LEU A 300 16.32 0.35 12.42
C LEU A 300 15.61 1.68 12.20
N GLN A 301 16.17 2.54 11.38
CA GLN A 301 15.65 3.89 11.18
C GLN A 301 14.82 4.06 9.92
N GLY A 302 14.06 3.01 9.55
CA GLY A 302 13.13 3.04 8.43
C GLY A 302 13.78 2.78 7.08
N GLY A 303 13.20 3.34 6.03
CA GLY A 303 13.69 3.13 4.67
C GLY A 303 12.82 3.76 3.60
N PHE A 304 13.14 3.42 2.36
CA PHE A 304 12.53 3.96 1.15
C PHE A 304 11.87 2.84 0.37
N ILE A 305 10.53 2.95 0.16
CA ILE A 305 9.81 2.01 -0.70
C ILE A 305 10.31 2.15 -2.13
N TRP A 306 10.50 1.06 -2.83
CA TRP A 306 10.71 1.01 -4.26
C TRP A 306 9.37 0.80 -4.95
N GLU A 307 8.82 1.77 -5.69
CA GLU A 307 9.23 3.16 -5.81
C GLU A 307 8.01 4.12 -5.84
N TRP A 308 8.19 5.38 -6.24
CA TRP A 308 7.14 6.38 -6.12
C TRP A 308 6.00 6.20 -7.11
N TYR A 309 6.30 5.94 -8.40
CA TYR A 309 5.24 5.78 -9.41
C TYR A 309 5.64 4.85 -10.56
N ASP A 310 4.63 4.30 -11.21
CA ASP A 310 4.78 3.43 -12.39
C ASP A 310 5.35 4.19 -13.59
N HIS A 311 6.35 3.63 -14.27
CA HIS A 311 6.99 4.23 -15.45
C HIS A 311 6.32 3.84 -16.78
N GLY A 312 4.99 3.74 -16.82
CA GLY A 312 4.25 3.46 -18.04
C GLY A 312 4.27 4.63 -19.04
N ILE A 313 4.65 4.36 -20.29
CA ILE A 313 4.61 5.37 -21.37
C ILE A 313 3.19 5.48 -21.90
N LYS A 314 2.58 6.65 -21.77
CA LYS A 314 1.22 6.91 -22.24
C LYS A 314 1.12 6.85 -23.75
N THR A 315 0.19 6.05 -24.23
CA THR A 315 -0.19 5.97 -25.63
C THR A 315 -1.69 6.09 -25.77
N THR A 316 -2.16 6.67 -26.86
CA THR A 316 -3.58 6.77 -27.18
C THR A 316 -3.79 6.20 -28.57
N ASP A 317 -4.71 5.25 -28.69
CA ASP A 317 -5.06 4.65 -29.98
C ASP A 317 -5.97 5.57 -30.81
N GLU A 318 -6.30 5.15 -32.01
CA GLU A 318 -7.18 5.90 -32.94
C GLU A 318 -8.63 6.04 -32.44
N ASN A 319 -9.04 5.24 -31.44
CA ASN A 319 -10.35 5.29 -30.81
C ASN A 319 -10.35 6.19 -29.55
N GLY A 320 -9.19 6.71 -29.15
CA GLY A 320 -9.02 7.51 -27.94
C GLY A 320 -8.76 6.70 -26.68
N THR A 321 -8.54 5.36 -26.77
CA THR A 321 -8.21 4.51 -25.62
C THR A 321 -6.81 4.80 -25.15
N VAL A 322 -6.68 5.18 -23.88
CA VAL A 322 -5.38 5.39 -23.24
C VAL A 322 -4.83 4.06 -22.72
N THR A 323 -3.55 3.82 -23.00
CA THR A 323 -2.80 2.66 -22.52
C THR A 323 -1.43 3.10 -22.06
N TYR A 324 -0.93 2.54 -20.98
CA TYR A 324 0.44 2.76 -20.51
C TYR A 324 1.30 1.58 -20.92
N LYS A 325 2.31 1.83 -21.75
CA LYS A 325 3.20 0.82 -22.31
C LYS A 325 4.45 0.66 -21.46
N TYR A 326 4.97 -0.56 -21.42
CA TYR A 326 6.16 -0.96 -20.71
C TYR A 326 7.08 -1.81 -21.59
N GLY A 327 8.16 -2.36 -21.05
CA GLY A 327 9.19 -3.10 -21.80
C GLY A 327 8.65 -4.21 -22.69
N GLY A 328 9.11 -4.27 -23.94
CA GLY A 328 8.66 -5.21 -24.97
C GLY A 328 7.48 -4.71 -25.81
N ASN A 329 6.72 -3.71 -25.36
CA ASN A 329 5.54 -3.21 -26.08
C ASN A 329 5.88 -2.43 -27.37
N TYR A 330 7.15 -2.06 -27.58
CA TYR A 330 7.66 -1.42 -28.77
C TYR A 330 8.48 -2.35 -29.66
N GLY A 331 8.49 -3.66 -29.36
CA GLY A 331 9.30 -4.66 -30.05
C GLY A 331 10.76 -4.64 -29.62
N ASP A 332 11.07 -4.00 -28.54
CA ASP A 332 12.37 -3.98 -27.87
C ASP A 332 12.70 -5.36 -27.28
N PHE A 333 13.95 -5.79 -27.49
CA PHE A 333 14.45 -7.07 -26.96
C PHE A 333 15.98 -7.02 -26.87
N PRO A 334 16.59 -7.48 -25.78
CA PRO A 334 15.97 -8.03 -24.56
C PRO A 334 15.26 -6.96 -23.73
N THR A 335 14.31 -7.38 -22.86
CA THR A 335 13.53 -6.48 -22.00
C THR A 335 13.17 -7.17 -20.69
N ASN A 336 12.98 -6.40 -19.63
CA ASN A 336 12.48 -6.88 -18.33
C ASN A 336 10.92 -6.77 -18.21
N GLY A 337 10.21 -6.51 -19.33
CA GLY A 337 8.75 -6.45 -19.33
C GLY A 337 8.22 -5.32 -18.45
N ASN A 338 7.30 -5.65 -17.55
CA ASN A 338 6.63 -4.70 -16.66
C ASN A 338 7.42 -4.40 -15.37
N PHE A 339 8.71 -4.72 -15.27
CA PHE A 339 9.54 -4.42 -14.09
C PHE A 339 9.75 -2.93 -13.81
N CYS A 340 9.26 -2.05 -14.66
CA CYS A 340 9.19 -0.60 -14.46
C CYS A 340 7.79 -0.12 -14.08
N ILE A 341 6.88 -1.03 -13.78
CA ILE A 341 5.52 -0.77 -13.29
C ILE A 341 5.49 -1.24 -11.84
N ASP A 342 6.14 -0.48 -10.97
CA ASP A 342 6.50 -0.87 -9.61
C ASP A 342 6.34 0.30 -8.61
N GLY A 343 5.41 1.22 -8.93
CA GLY A 343 5.16 2.42 -8.17
C GLY A 343 3.98 2.36 -7.19
N LEU A 344 4.05 3.21 -6.16
CA LEU A 344 2.94 3.51 -5.26
C LEU A 344 1.87 4.41 -5.91
N LEU A 345 2.20 5.05 -7.02
CA LEU A 345 1.25 5.78 -7.89
C LEU A 345 1.13 5.08 -9.23
N MET A 346 -0.08 5.09 -9.78
CA MET A 346 -0.29 4.76 -11.18
C MET A 346 0.42 5.78 -12.09
N PRO A 347 0.65 5.49 -13.37
CA PRO A 347 1.39 6.41 -14.25
C PRO A 347 0.78 7.82 -14.36
N ASP A 348 -0.53 7.95 -14.18
CA ASP A 348 -1.26 9.23 -14.17
C ASP A 348 -1.26 9.94 -12.80
N ARG A 349 -0.50 9.40 -11.83
CA ARG A 349 -0.39 9.86 -10.44
C ARG A 349 -1.64 9.64 -9.58
N THR A 350 -2.54 8.77 -10.01
CA THR A 350 -3.60 8.26 -9.14
C THR A 350 -2.97 7.37 -8.03
N PRO A 351 -3.28 7.60 -6.75
CA PRO A 351 -2.81 6.74 -5.67
C PRO A 351 -3.21 5.28 -5.86
N SER A 352 -2.26 4.37 -5.81
CA SER A 352 -2.55 2.94 -5.77
C SER A 352 -3.10 2.53 -4.40
N PRO A 353 -3.76 1.36 -4.29
CA PRO A 353 -4.11 0.79 -2.98
C PRO A 353 -2.91 0.68 -2.02
N GLY A 354 -1.72 0.40 -2.55
CA GLY A 354 -0.47 0.35 -1.78
C GLY A 354 -0.09 1.69 -1.15
N LEU A 355 -0.29 2.81 -1.84
CA LEU A 355 -0.03 4.15 -1.26
C LEU A 355 -1.03 4.51 -0.17
N VAL A 356 -2.30 4.16 -0.37
CA VAL A 356 -3.35 4.37 0.64
C VAL A 356 -3.05 3.58 1.91
N GLU A 357 -2.63 2.33 1.77
CA GLU A 357 -2.16 1.49 2.88
C GLU A 357 -0.92 2.07 3.55
N TYR A 358 0.07 2.50 2.78
CA TYR A 358 1.31 3.08 3.31
C TYR A 358 1.04 4.34 4.14
N LYS A 359 0.19 5.24 3.65
CA LYS A 359 -0.23 6.45 4.38
C LYS A 359 -0.73 6.11 5.78
N GLN A 360 -1.58 5.10 5.89
CA GLN A 360 -2.15 4.68 7.17
C GLN A 360 -1.11 4.04 8.09
N VAL A 361 -0.27 3.18 7.55
CA VAL A 361 0.79 2.48 8.30
C VAL A 361 1.80 3.44 8.92
N ILE A 362 2.16 4.50 8.20
CA ILE A 362 3.13 5.51 8.65
C ILE A 362 2.48 6.74 9.31
N CYS A 363 1.19 6.67 9.63
CA CYS A 363 0.51 7.77 10.34
C CYS A 363 1.32 8.20 11.57
N PRO A 364 1.61 9.51 11.73
CA PRO A 364 2.45 10.00 12.82
C PRO A 364 1.76 10.00 14.19
N VAL A 365 0.45 9.78 14.22
CA VAL A 365 -0.32 9.64 15.46
C VAL A 365 -0.91 8.25 15.50
N TRP A 366 -0.40 7.40 16.38
CA TRP A 366 -0.88 6.04 16.53
C TRP A 366 -1.83 5.94 17.72
N MET A 367 -2.88 5.12 17.57
CA MET A 367 -3.91 4.95 18.59
C MET A 367 -4.20 3.47 18.85
N GLU A 368 -4.36 3.14 20.13
CA GLU A 368 -4.78 1.82 20.60
C GLU A 368 -5.78 1.94 21.73
N ARG A 369 -6.84 1.13 21.69
CA ARG A 369 -7.77 1.05 22.81
C ARG A 369 -7.16 0.24 23.96
N LEU A 370 -7.23 0.76 25.18
CA LEU A 370 -6.78 0.08 26.38
C LEU A 370 -7.93 -0.75 26.99
N GLY A 371 -7.79 -2.09 26.88
CA GLY A 371 -8.84 -3.03 27.28
C GLY A 371 -9.90 -3.25 26.19
N GLU A 372 -10.71 -4.30 26.39
CA GLU A 372 -11.60 -4.78 25.30
C GLU A 372 -12.76 -3.81 24.99
N MET A 373 -13.24 -3.05 25.97
CA MET A 373 -14.51 -2.30 25.87
C MET A 373 -14.50 -0.95 26.62
N GLY A 374 -13.33 -0.35 26.84
CA GLY A 374 -13.22 0.88 27.60
C GLY A 374 -13.16 2.14 26.73
N ASP A 375 -13.35 3.30 27.37
CA ASP A 375 -13.22 4.63 26.74
C ASP A 375 -11.79 5.18 26.83
N LEU A 376 -10.82 4.33 27.25
CA LEU A 376 -9.42 4.70 27.39
C LEU A 376 -8.63 4.29 26.15
N PHE A 377 -7.86 5.24 25.62
CA PHE A 377 -7.03 5.05 24.45
C PHE A 377 -5.61 5.54 24.72
N ALA A 378 -4.62 4.74 24.34
CA ALA A 378 -3.24 5.20 24.22
C ALA A 378 -3.12 5.96 22.90
N VAL A 379 -2.57 7.16 22.96
CA VAL A 379 -2.26 8.01 21.80
C VAL A 379 -0.77 8.26 21.81
N LYS A 380 -0.06 7.76 20.80
CA LYS A 380 1.37 7.88 20.64
C LYS A 380 1.70 8.92 19.58
N ASN A 381 2.47 9.94 19.96
CA ASN A 381 3.05 10.91 19.03
C ASN A 381 4.36 10.36 18.45
N TYR A 382 4.38 10.05 17.17
CA TYR A 382 5.57 9.61 16.44
C TYR A 382 6.30 10.75 15.69
N TYR A 383 5.87 12.00 15.85
CA TYR A 383 6.68 13.14 15.43
C TYR A 383 7.94 13.25 16.30
N ASP A 384 9.01 13.77 15.72
CA ASP A 384 10.28 14.01 16.41
C ASP A 384 10.35 15.42 17.00
N PHE A 385 9.65 16.39 16.40
CA PHE A 385 9.74 17.81 16.73
C PHE A 385 8.40 18.49 16.99
N LYS A 386 7.30 17.99 16.42
CA LYS A 386 5.95 18.57 16.58
C LYS A 386 5.21 17.95 17.76
N THR A 387 4.66 18.79 18.63
CA THR A 387 3.60 18.38 19.57
C THR A 387 2.31 18.11 18.78
N LEU A 388 1.33 17.48 19.43
CA LEU A 388 0.00 17.28 18.81
C LEU A 388 -0.93 18.50 18.91
N ASP A 389 -0.44 19.68 19.34
CA ASP A 389 -1.24 20.92 19.43
C ASP A 389 -1.90 21.31 18.08
N GLY A 390 -1.22 21.00 16.97
CA GLY A 390 -1.70 21.24 15.60
C GLY A 390 -2.72 20.22 15.09
N ILE A 391 -3.02 19.18 15.88
CA ILE A 391 -3.85 18.04 15.48
C ILE A 391 -5.18 18.03 16.28
N TYR A 392 -6.27 17.59 15.65
CA TYR A 392 -7.50 17.23 16.33
C TYR A 392 -7.98 15.84 15.91
N LEU A 393 -8.77 15.22 16.76
CA LEU A 393 -9.46 13.97 16.46
C LEU A 393 -10.91 14.27 16.13
N GLU A 394 -11.36 13.86 14.97
CA GLU A 394 -12.78 13.83 14.60
C GLU A 394 -13.32 12.43 14.89
N CYS A 395 -14.24 12.34 15.84
CA CYS A 395 -14.80 11.09 16.33
C CYS A 395 -16.24 10.92 15.83
N ALA A 396 -16.60 9.71 15.40
CA ALA A 396 -17.94 9.38 14.96
C ALA A 396 -18.37 8.02 15.49
N VAL A 397 -19.56 7.96 16.10
CA VAL A 397 -20.20 6.69 16.45
C VAL A 397 -21.10 6.28 15.30
N THR A 398 -20.89 5.10 14.72
CA THR A 398 -21.56 4.63 13.51
C THR A 398 -21.90 3.14 13.58
N ASP A 399 -22.89 2.69 12.81
CA ASP A 399 -23.12 1.27 12.51
C ASP A 399 -22.50 0.82 11.18
N GLY A 400 -21.60 1.65 10.65
CA GLY A 400 -20.97 1.44 9.36
C GLY A 400 -21.68 2.12 8.20
N LYS A 401 -22.92 2.62 8.39
CA LYS A 401 -23.68 3.41 7.42
C LYS A 401 -24.18 4.73 8.04
N GLU A 402 -24.97 4.61 9.09
CA GLU A 402 -25.52 5.76 9.80
C GLU A 402 -24.53 6.25 10.85
N THR A 403 -24.37 7.57 10.94
CA THR A 403 -23.61 8.22 12.02
C THR A 403 -24.59 8.75 13.05
N PHE A 404 -24.43 8.30 14.28
CA PHE A 404 -25.35 8.64 15.40
C PHE A 404 -24.85 9.82 16.21
N GLU A 405 -23.53 9.97 16.31
CA GLU A 405 -22.89 11.03 17.05
C GLU A 405 -21.60 11.44 16.35
N THR A 406 -21.29 12.73 16.32
CA THR A 406 -20.00 13.26 15.93
C THR A 406 -19.52 14.25 16.98
N PHE A 407 -18.24 14.19 17.33
CA PHE A 407 -17.61 15.13 18.23
C PHE A 407 -16.11 15.25 17.92
N THR A 408 -15.47 16.27 18.46
CA THR A 408 -14.05 16.52 18.26
C THR A 408 -13.30 16.57 19.58
N ILE A 409 -12.03 16.10 19.54
CA ILE A 409 -11.07 16.31 20.63
C ILE A 409 -9.95 17.17 20.06
N ASP A 410 -9.89 18.42 20.49
CA ASP A 410 -8.97 19.43 19.96
C ASP A 410 -7.90 19.88 20.95
N SER A 411 -7.88 19.31 22.15
CA SER A 411 -6.95 19.64 23.23
C SER A 411 -5.85 18.58 23.40
N LEU A 412 -5.24 18.15 22.29
CA LEU A 412 -4.07 17.26 22.32
C LEU A 412 -2.81 18.11 22.55
N HIS A 413 -1.96 17.67 23.49
CA HIS A 413 -0.70 18.36 23.82
C HIS A 413 0.49 17.40 23.92
N THR A 414 0.32 16.19 23.42
CA THR A 414 1.31 15.12 23.53
C THR A 414 2.64 15.53 22.92
N GLU A 415 3.70 15.52 23.72
CA GLU A 415 5.06 15.85 23.30
C GLU A 415 5.61 14.83 22.27
N PRO A 416 6.59 15.22 21.45
CA PRO A 416 7.25 14.33 20.51
C PRO A 416 7.79 13.06 21.18
N GLY A 417 7.46 11.90 20.59
CA GLY A 417 7.88 10.60 21.09
C GLY A 417 7.17 10.12 22.36
N VAL A 418 6.23 10.89 22.93
CA VAL A 418 5.49 10.54 24.15
C VAL A 418 4.19 9.81 23.81
N GLU A 419 3.74 8.98 24.74
CA GLU A 419 2.42 8.34 24.75
C GLU A 419 1.56 8.93 25.86
N GLU A 420 0.34 9.30 25.53
CA GLU A 420 -0.66 9.82 26.44
C GLU A 420 -1.89 8.92 26.47
N ILE A 421 -2.54 8.84 27.63
CA ILE A 421 -3.81 8.12 27.77
C ILE A 421 -4.95 9.14 27.72
N LEU A 422 -5.80 9.01 26.73
CA LEU A 422 -7.01 9.82 26.57
C LEU A 422 -8.26 9.03 26.95
N THR A 423 -9.21 9.74 27.53
CA THR A 423 -10.58 9.23 27.66
C THR A 423 -11.41 9.80 26.51
N ILE A 424 -11.97 8.92 25.68
CA ILE A 424 -12.83 9.27 24.54
C ILE A 424 -14.24 8.76 24.82
N PRO A 425 -15.03 9.48 25.60
CA PRO A 425 -16.38 9.06 25.94
C PRO A 425 -17.32 9.27 24.75
N HIS A 426 -18.28 8.38 24.60
CA HIS A 426 -19.36 8.50 23.64
C HIS A 426 -20.72 8.39 24.36
N SER A 427 -21.74 9.01 23.78
CA SER A 427 -23.11 8.92 24.30
C SER A 427 -23.65 7.51 24.14
N ALA A 428 -24.57 7.12 25.02
CA ALA A 428 -25.31 5.88 24.84
C ALA A 428 -26.21 5.99 23.61
N VAL A 429 -26.02 5.10 22.65
CA VAL A 429 -26.84 4.99 21.44
C VAL A 429 -27.97 3.99 21.70
N ASP A 430 -29.12 4.19 21.09
CA ASP A 430 -30.19 3.20 21.07
C ASP A 430 -29.81 2.08 20.08
N TRP A 431 -29.13 1.07 20.63
CA TRP A 431 -28.56 -0.03 19.85
C TRP A 431 -29.64 -0.86 19.18
N LYS A 432 -29.67 -0.87 17.85
CA LYS A 432 -30.55 -1.77 17.07
C LYS A 432 -30.02 -3.21 17.16
N ASP A 433 -30.93 -4.17 17.21
CA ASP A 433 -30.56 -5.58 17.19
C ASP A 433 -29.82 -5.98 15.91
N ASN A 434 -28.91 -6.94 16.02
CA ASN A 434 -28.16 -7.54 14.91
C ASN A 434 -27.22 -6.57 14.15
N ARG A 435 -26.87 -5.41 14.70
CA ARG A 435 -25.90 -4.48 14.10
C ARG A 435 -24.62 -4.39 14.91
N ASP A 436 -23.52 -4.23 14.21
CA ASP A 436 -22.24 -3.89 14.82
C ASP A 436 -22.14 -2.36 14.88
N TYR A 437 -21.46 -1.86 15.91
CA TYR A 437 -21.24 -0.42 16.11
C TYR A 437 -19.77 -0.14 16.30
N TYR A 438 -19.34 1.02 15.84
CA TYR A 438 -17.94 1.41 15.83
C TYR A 438 -17.77 2.85 16.29
N LEU A 439 -16.65 3.09 16.95
CA LEU A 439 -16.09 4.42 17.12
C LEU A 439 -15.02 4.60 16.03
N ASN A 440 -15.31 5.46 15.06
CA ASN A 440 -14.35 5.89 14.05
C ASN A 440 -13.65 7.16 14.53
N ILE A 441 -12.35 7.22 14.36
CA ILE A 441 -11.53 8.38 14.75
C ILE A 441 -10.64 8.75 13.58
N SER A 442 -10.83 9.96 13.03
CA SER A 442 -9.92 10.56 12.04
C SER A 442 -8.96 11.51 12.71
N VAL A 443 -7.68 11.40 12.38
CA VAL A 443 -6.60 12.28 12.84
C VAL A 443 -6.40 13.37 11.81
N ARG A 444 -6.59 14.65 12.18
CA ARG A 444 -6.66 15.75 11.22
C ARG A 444 -5.80 16.93 11.61
N GLU A 445 -5.21 17.62 10.63
CA GLU A 445 -4.52 18.91 10.80
C GLU A 445 -5.54 20.03 11.12
N LYS A 446 -5.30 20.82 12.19
CA LYS A 446 -6.19 21.94 12.57
C LYS A 446 -6.13 23.11 11.61
N LYS A 447 -4.98 23.36 11.03
CA LYS A 447 -4.69 24.54 10.21
C LYS A 447 -4.18 24.13 8.83
N GLU A 448 -4.36 25.04 7.90
CA GLU A 448 -3.68 24.97 6.62
C GLU A 448 -2.16 24.91 6.82
N THR A 449 -1.51 24.05 6.08
CA THR A 449 -0.04 23.91 5.97
C THR A 449 0.40 24.31 4.57
N ALA A 450 1.70 24.39 4.32
CA ALA A 450 2.23 24.67 2.96
C ALA A 450 1.88 23.57 1.94
N TRP A 451 1.48 22.38 2.41
CA TRP A 451 1.27 21.19 1.57
C TRP A 451 -0.15 20.61 1.64
N ALA A 452 -1.00 21.07 2.57
CA ALA A 452 -2.38 20.58 2.68
C ALA A 452 -3.32 21.64 3.31
N PRO A 453 -4.64 21.60 2.96
CA PRO A 453 -5.65 22.47 3.59
C PRO A 453 -5.90 22.07 5.05
N ALA A 454 -6.51 22.97 5.81
CA ALA A 454 -7.04 22.65 7.14
C ALA A 454 -8.04 21.49 7.07
N GLY A 455 -8.01 20.60 8.05
CA GLY A 455 -8.85 19.40 8.08
C GLY A 455 -8.28 18.23 7.28
N HIS A 456 -7.07 18.34 6.70
CA HIS A 456 -6.43 17.22 6.01
C HIS A 456 -6.28 16.02 6.96
N GLU A 457 -6.72 14.85 6.51
CA GLU A 457 -6.63 13.61 7.26
C GLU A 457 -5.23 13.00 7.13
N LEU A 458 -4.60 12.76 8.28
CA LEU A 458 -3.31 12.06 8.38
C LEU A 458 -3.48 10.55 8.46
N GLY A 459 -4.56 10.08 9.05
CA GLY A 459 -4.93 8.68 9.19
C GLY A 459 -6.19 8.51 10.00
N HIS A 460 -6.66 7.27 10.13
CA HIS A 460 -7.89 6.96 10.83
C HIS A 460 -7.82 5.63 11.57
N TYR A 461 -8.72 5.45 12.53
CA TYR A 461 -8.84 4.25 13.35
C TYR A 461 -10.30 3.90 13.53
N GLN A 462 -10.60 2.61 13.60
CA GLN A 462 -11.92 2.11 13.90
C GLN A 462 -11.86 1.12 15.05
N PHE A 463 -12.69 1.34 16.07
CA PHE A 463 -12.77 0.48 17.24
C PHE A 463 -14.19 -0.04 17.41
N PRO A 464 -14.39 -1.35 17.52
CA PRO A 464 -15.71 -1.92 17.76
C PRO A 464 -16.24 -1.45 19.13
N LEU A 465 -17.52 -1.10 19.17
CA LEU A 465 -18.22 -0.75 20.41
C LEU A 465 -18.91 -1.99 21.01
N PRO A 466 -19.24 -1.95 22.33
CA PRO A 466 -19.80 -3.12 23.01
C PRO A 466 -21.12 -3.57 22.42
N GLU A 467 -21.20 -4.83 22.44
CA GLU A 467 -22.27 -5.78 22.14
C GLU A 467 -23.46 -5.43 21.29
N LYS A 468 -23.45 -6.16 20.23
CA LYS A 468 -24.52 -6.61 19.39
C LYS A 468 -25.52 -7.46 20.20
N LYS A 469 -26.74 -7.01 20.32
CA LYS A 469 -27.81 -7.87 20.77
C LYS A 469 -28.28 -8.74 19.60
N THR A 470 -27.88 -10.00 19.60
CA THR A 470 -28.32 -10.95 18.57
C THR A 470 -29.72 -11.43 18.87
N VAL A 471 -30.66 -11.12 18.00
CA VAL A 471 -32.04 -11.61 18.07
C VAL A 471 -32.31 -12.50 16.89
N SER A 472 -32.75 -13.73 17.14
CA SER A 472 -33.13 -14.66 16.08
C SER A 472 -34.45 -14.20 15.43
N VAL A 473 -34.43 -14.10 14.10
CA VAL A 473 -35.63 -13.82 13.33
C VAL A 473 -36.36 -15.14 13.04
N LYS A 474 -37.63 -15.20 13.39
CA LYS A 474 -38.45 -16.40 13.13
C LYS A 474 -38.80 -16.43 11.64
N ARG A 475 -38.37 -17.50 10.96
CA ARG A 475 -38.71 -17.74 9.53
C ARG A 475 -40.20 -18.09 9.40
N GLU A 476 -40.81 -17.68 8.30
CA GLU A 476 -42.14 -18.10 7.94
C GLU A 476 -42.16 -19.58 7.53
N GLU A 477 -43.09 -20.33 8.07
CA GLU A 477 -43.28 -21.75 7.77
C GLU A 477 -44.11 -21.90 6.50
N LEU A 478 -43.51 -21.59 5.32
CA LEU A 478 -44.14 -21.74 4.00
C LEU A 478 -43.75 -23.06 3.34
N PRO A 479 -44.63 -23.63 2.48
CA PRO A 479 -44.39 -24.95 1.90
C PRO A 479 -43.29 -24.91 0.84
N VAL A 480 -42.55 -26.04 0.76
CA VAL A 480 -41.55 -26.32 -0.28
C VAL A 480 -42.01 -27.49 -1.09
N SER A 481 -41.85 -27.46 -2.42
CA SER A 481 -42.10 -28.59 -3.30
C SER A 481 -40.82 -29.01 -4.00
N VAL A 482 -40.63 -30.32 -4.08
CA VAL A 482 -39.49 -30.94 -4.75
C VAL A 482 -39.97 -31.78 -5.92
N SER A 483 -39.39 -31.59 -7.10
CA SER A 483 -39.56 -32.46 -8.25
C SER A 483 -38.20 -32.95 -8.73
N GLU A 484 -38.15 -34.19 -9.21
CA GLU A 484 -36.92 -34.85 -9.59
C GLU A 484 -37.08 -35.56 -10.93
N THR A 485 -36.09 -35.35 -11.79
CA THR A 485 -35.93 -36.08 -13.07
C THR A 485 -34.64 -36.93 -13.02
N ALA A 486 -34.31 -37.57 -14.12
CA ALA A 486 -33.06 -38.32 -14.24
C ALA A 486 -31.80 -37.40 -14.10
N THR A 487 -31.90 -36.14 -14.55
CA THR A 487 -30.77 -35.22 -14.67
C THR A 487 -30.87 -33.97 -13.81
N GLU A 488 -32.02 -33.67 -13.20
CA GLU A 488 -32.28 -32.44 -12.46
C GLU A 488 -33.11 -32.69 -11.21
N VAL A 489 -32.79 -31.95 -10.16
CA VAL A 489 -33.67 -31.71 -9.00
C VAL A 489 -34.12 -30.26 -9.06
N SER A 490 -35.44 -30.04 -8.99
CA SER A 490 -36.03 -28.71 -8.94
C SER A 490 -36.79 -28.53 -7.62
N ILE A 491 -36.50 -27.44 -6.90
CA ILE A 491 -37.08 -27.07 -5.61
C ILE A 491 -37.77 -25.73 -5.77
N SER A 492 -39.10 -25.71 -5.52
CA SER A 492 -39.89 -24.49 -5.64
C SER A 492 -40.40 -24.01 -4.29
N CYS A 493 -40.21 -22.75 -4.02
CA CYS A 493 -40.61 -22.04 -2.81
C CYS A 493 -41.28 -20.72 -3.21
N GLN A 494 -42.62 -20.65 -3.13
CA GLN A 494 -43.37 -19.53 -3.68
C GLN A 494 -43.03 -19.31 -5.17
N ASP A 495 -42.48 -18.18 -5.55
CA ASP A 495 -42.04 -17.81 -6.90
C ASP A 495 -40.52 -17.93 -7.12
N VAL A 496 -39.80 -18.50 -6.13
CA VAL A 496 -38.36 -18.83 -6.24
C VAL A 496 -38.20 -20.31 -6.62
N VAL A 497 -37.37 -20.59 -7.61
CA VAL A 497 -37.08 -21.94 -8.09
C VAL A 497 -35.56 -22.16 -8.12
N TYR A 498 -35.15 -23.25 -7.50
CA TYR A 498 -33.77 -23.75 -7.52
C TYR A 498 -33.67 -25.01 -8.37
N SER A 499 -32.74 -25.07 -9.32
CA SER A 499 -32.42 -26.23 -10.09
C SER A 499 -31.02 -26.73 -9.81
N PHE A 500 -30.89 -28.03 -9.55
CA PHE A 500 -29.61 -28.71 -9.35
C PHE A 500 -29.36 -29.73 -10.44
N ASP A 501 -28.24 -29.64 -11.13
CA ASP A 501 -27.79 -30.65 -12.10
C ASP A 501 -27.26 -31.87 -11.36
N LYS A 502 -27.90 -33.03 -11.61
CA LYS A 502 -27.53 -34.32 -10.99
C LYS A 502 -26.32 -34.98 -11.65
N VAL A 503 -25.90 -34.52 -12.80
CA VAL A 503 -24.74 -35.07 -13.52
C VAL A 503 -23.44 -34.48 -12.92
N HIS A 504 -23.44 -33.18 -12.66
CA HIS A 504 -22.27 -32.47 -12.13
C HIS A 504 -22.39 -32.14 -10.64
N GLY A 505 -23.56 -32.33 -10.04
CA GLY A 505 -23.80 -32.00 -8.64
C GLY A 505 -23.60 -30.50 -8.36
N VAL A 506 -24.26 -29.61 -9.09
CA VAL A 506 -24.11 -28.17 -8.97
C VAL A 506 -25.46 -27.47 -9.04
N LEU A 507 -25.64 -26.38 -8.30
CA LEU A 507 -26.75 -25.47 -8.52
C LEU A 507 -26.60 -24.87 -9.91
N SER A 508 -27.50 -25.20 -10.81
CA SER A 508 -27.51 -24.80 -12.23
C SER A 508 -28.40 -23.60 -12.51
N SER A 509 -29.28 -23.23 -11.57
CA SER A 509 -30.18 -22.09 -11.73
C SER A 509 -30.83 -21.72 -10.40
N MET A 510 -30.93 -20.41 -10.11
CA MET A 510 -31.80 -19.82 -9.10
C MET A 510 -32.63 -18.73 -9.79
N LYS A 511 -33.95 -18.88 -9.79
CA LYS A 511 -34.88 -17.94 -10.42
C LYS A 511 -35.88 -17.36 -9.44
N LYS A 512 -36.28 -16.13 -9.69
CA LYS A 512 -37.40 -15.45 -9.00
C LYS A 512 -38.38 -14.90 -10.03
N GLY A 513 -39.63 -15.35 -10.00
CA GLY A 513 -40.62 -14.91 -10.96
C GLY A 513 -40.26 -15.16 -12.42
N GLY A 514 -39.36 -16.13 -12.69
CA GLY A 514 -38.82 -16.46 -14.02
C GLY A 514 -37.53 -15.72 -14.39
N GLN A 515 -37.11 -14.69 -13.65
CA GLN A 515 -35.82 -14.01 -13.82
C GLN A 515 -34.70 -14.82 -13.19
N GLU A 516 -33.61 -15.03 -13.95
CA GLU A 516 -32.42 -15.69 -13.44
C GLU A 516 -31.68 -14.79 -12.45
N LEU A 517 -31.33 -15.31 -11.27
CA LEU A 517 -30.48 -14.63 -10.29
C LEU A 517 -29.08 -15.22 -10.30
N VAL A 518 -28.96 -16.54 -10.20
CA VAL A 518 -27.71 -17.28 -10.26
C VAL A 518 -27.81 -18.29 -11.40
N LYS A 519 -26.82 -18.27 -12.29
CA LYS A 519 -26.76 -19.14 -13.47
C LYS A 519 -25.94 -20.42 -13.24
N ARG A 520 -25.02 -20.37 -12.28
CA ARG A 520 -24.16 -21.50 -11.91
C ARG A 520 -23.46 -21.24 -10.58
N GLY A 521 -23.20 -22.29 -9.86
CA GLY A 521 -22.35 -22.30 -8.66
C GLY A 521 -23.14 -22.46 -7.37
N PRO A 522 -22.50 -22.48 -6.21
CA PRO A 522 -21.05 -22.31 -6.01
C PRO A 522 -20.23 -23.53 -6.45
N VAL A 523 -19.02 -23.28 -6.95
CA VAL A 523 -18.02 -24.29 -7.31
C VAL A 523 -16.69 -23.90 -6.65
N LEU A 524 -15.98 -24.86 -6.03
CA LEU A 524 -14.71 -24.58 -5.36
C LEU A 524 -13.67 -24.04 -6.35
N THR A 525 -13.00 -22.97 -5.96
CA THR A 525 -11.81 -22.44 -6.63
C THR A 525 -10.65 -22.30 -5.66
N VAL A 526 -9.44 -22.61 -6.13
CA VAL A 526 -8.18 -22.42 -5.40
C VAL A 526 -7.23 -21.49 -6.15
N ASP A 527 -7.69 -20.93 -7.29
CA ASP A 527 -6.91 -20.16 -8.24
C ASP A 527 -7.27 -18.67 -8.20
N ARG A 528 -6.29 -17.80 -8.45
CA ARG A 528 -6.47 -16.38 -8.74
C ARG A 528 -5.67 -15.99 -9.98
N ALA A 529 -5.95 -14.84 -10.57
CA ALA A 529 -5.02 -14.25 -11.52
C ALA A 529 -3.72 -13.93 -10.80
N ASP A 530 -2.60 -14.32 -11.41
CA ASP A 530 -1.29 -14.15 -10.75
C ASP A 530 -1.02 -12.66 -10.53
N ILE A 531 -0.45 -12.30 -9.39
CA ILE A 531 0.10 -10.97 -9.15
C ILE A 531 1.62 -10.99 -9.40
N ASP A 532 2.21 -9.83 -9.64
CA ASP A 532 3.65 -9.74 -9.88
C ASP A 532 4.48 -10.34 -8.72
N ASN A 533 4.00 -10.21 -7.49
CA ASN A 533 4.64 -10.80 -6.32
C ASN A 533 4.58 -12.34 -6.25
N ASP A 534 3.76 -12.99 -7.08
CA ASP A 534 3.66 -14.44 -7.19
C ASP A 534 4.70 -15.03 -8.18
N MET A 535 5.51 -14.22 -8.87
CA MET A 535 6.37 -14.60 -10.00
C MET A 535 7.23 -15.84 -9.76
N TYR A 536 7.72 -16.07 -8.55
CA TYR A 536 8.52 -17.26 -8.20
C TYR A 536 7.68 -18.51 -7.91
N LYS A 537 6.34 -18.37 -7.79
CA LYS A 537 5.40 -19.48 -7.53
C LYS A 537 4.56 -19.84 -8.74
N VAL A 538 4.33 -18.89 -9.65
CA VAL A 538 3.44 -19.06 -10.82
C VAL A 538 3.80 -20.28 -11.65
N ASN A 539 5.08 -20.52 -11.91
CA ASN A 539 5.53 -21.68 -12.69
C ASN A 539 5.12 -23.00 -12.01
N ASP A 540 5.30 -23.11 -10.69
CA ASP A 540 4.93 -24.29 -9.93
C ASP A 540 3.40 -24.46 -9.93
N TRP A 541 2.64 -23.41 -9.65
CA TRP A 541 1.19 -23.46 -9.64
C TRP A 541 0.61 -23.88 -11.00
N LYS A 542 1.12 -23.33 -12.11
CA LYS A 542 0.61 -23.62 -13.46
C LYS A 542 1.08 -24.95 -14.02
N ASN A 543 2.38 -25.23 -13.91
CA ASN A 543 3.03 -26.31 -14.65
C ASN A 543 3.30 -27.56 -13.82
N ASN A 544 3.49 -27.41 -12.49
CA ASN A 544 3.74 -28.54 -11.61
C ASN A 544 2.46 -29.00 -10.89
N TYR A 545 1.64 -28.07 -10.42
CA TYR A 545 0.44 -28.38 -9.61
C TYR A 545 -0.88 -28.17 -10.33
N PHE A 546 -0.90 -27.50 -11.49
CA PHE A 546 -2.08 -27.28 -12.35
C PHE A 546 -3.29 -26.70 -11.60
N ILE A 547 -3.07 -25.76 -10.68
CA ILE A 547 -4.13 -25.23 -9.80
C ILE A 547 -5.28 -24.57 -10.57
N SER A 548 -5.00 -23.93 -11.73
CA SER A 548 -6.01 -23.35 -12.62
C SER A 548 -6.87 -24.38 -13.36
N ARG A 549 -6.54 -25.67 -13.23
CA ARG A 549 -7.26 -26.81 -13.84
C ARG A 549 -7.89 -27.70 -12.79
N GLY A 550 -8.18 -27.14 -11.62
CA GLY A 550 -8.93 -27.84 -10.58
C GLY A 550 -10.35 -28.16 -11.04
N MET A 551 -10.82 -29.35 -10.73
CA MET A 551 -12.15 -29.83 -11.09
C MET A 551 -12.80 -30.53 -9.91
N GLU A 552 -14.12 -30.38 -9.82
CA GLU A 552 -14.97 -31.13 -8.92
C GLU A 552 -15.59 -32.33 -9.63
N GLU A 553 -15.47 -33.51 -9.05
CA GLU A 553 -16.09 -34.73 -9.52
C GLU A 553 -17.18 -35.17 -8.53
N LEU A 554 -18.40 -35.40 -9.01
CA LEU A 554 -19.52 -35.82 -8.18
C LEU A 554 -19.35 -37.27 -7.73
N GLU A 555 -19.36 -37.48 -6.41
CA GLU A 555 -19.44 -38.84 -5.84
C GLU A 555 -20.90 -39.29 -5.66
N TYR A 556 -21.70 -38.46 -4.99
CA TYR A 556 -23.15 -38.69 -4.90
C TYR A 556 -23.91 -37.44 -4.48
N MET A 557 -25.21 -37.46 -4.76
CA MET A 557 -26.15 -36.40 -4.40
C MET A 557 -27.41 -37.02 -3.81
N THR A 558 -27.93 -36.44 -2.74
CA THR A 558 -29.19 -36.85 -2.12
C THR A 558 -30.07 -35.63 -1.83
N VAL A 559 -31.38 -35.86 -1.86
CA VAL A 559 -32.37 -34.84 -1.57
C VAL A 559 -33.33 -35.35 -0.51
N SER A 560 -33.59 -34.50 0.47
CA SER A 560 -34.62 -34.75 1.47
C SER A 560 -35.59 -33.58 1.51
N SER A 561 -36.86 -33.82 1.72
CA SER A 561 -37.88 -32.77 1.79
C SER A 561 -38.74 -32.94 3.03
N GLY A 562 -38.96 -31.81 3.69
CA GLY A 562 -39.92 -31.63 4.77
C GLY A 562 -41.09 -30.73 4.30
N GLN A 563 -41.94 -30.32 5.21
CA GLN A 563 -43.09 -29.50 4.89
C GLN A 563 -42.74 -28.07 4.51
N ASN A 564 -41.73 -27.48 5.19
CA ASN A 564 -41.32 -26.06 5.08
C ASN A 564 -39.85 -25.88 4.67
N LYS A 565 -39.11 -26.95 4.41
CA LYS A 565 -37.74 -26.92 3.90
C LYS A 565 -37.38 -28.18 3.11
N ALA A 566 -36.47 -28.02 2.17
CA ALA A 566 -35.77 -29.11 1.50
C ALA A 566 -34.25 -29.00 1.71
N GLN A 567 -33.58 -30.14 1.70
CA GLN A 567 -32.13 -30.17 1.80
C GLN A 567 -31.53 -30.99 0.68
N VAL A 568 -30.52 -30.42 0.02
CA VAL A 568 -29.72 -31.10 -1.01
C VAL A 568 -28.33 -31.31 -0.41
N TYR A 569 -27.89 -32.55 -0.31
CA TYR A 569 -26.54 -32.92 0.10
C TYR A 569 -25.78 -33.41 -1.13
N ILE A 570 -24.60 -32.85 -1.36
CA ILE A 570 -23.73 -33.18 -2.48
C ILE A 570 -22.34 -33.47 -1.98
N GLN A 571 -21.83 -34.68 -2.27
CA GLN A 571 -20.45 -35.03 -1.96
C GLN A 571 -19.65 -35.07 -3.25
N LYS A 572 -18.49 -34.45 -3.23
CA LYS A 572 -17.58 -34.33 -4.36
C LYS A 572 -16.14 -34.58 -3.95
N HIS A 573 -15.34 -34.89 -4.93
CA HIS A 573 -13.89 -34.85 -4.86
C HIS A 573 -13.40 -33.68 -5.70
N PHE A 574 -12.58 -32.79 -5.12
CA PHE A 574 -11.85 -31.76 -5.85
C PHE A 574 -10.40 -32.18 -6.01
N GLY A 575 -9.87 -32.09 -7.22
CA GLY A 575 -8.47 -32.34 -7.51
C GLY A 575 -8.01 -31.61 -8.76
N CYS A 576 -6.71 -31.39 -8.86
CA CYS A 576 -6.08 -30.87 -10.06
C CYS A 576 -5.57 -32.03 -10.93
N TYR A 577 -5.43 -31.79 -12.23
CA TYR A 577 -5.01 -32.80 -13.19
C TYR A 577 -3.71 -33.49 -12.76
N ASN A 578 -3.75 -34.83 -12.67
CA ASN A 578 -2.62 -35.70 -12.32
C ASN A 578 -1.93 -35.37 -10.97
N GLN A 579 -2.70 -34.84 -10.00
CA GLN A 579 -2.20 -34.48 -8.69
C GLN A 579 -2.71 -35.43 -7.61
N ALA A 580 -1.94 -35.58 -6.54
CA ALA A 580 -2.27 -36.45 -5.40
C ALA A 580 -2.73 -35.65 -4.17
N TRP A 581 -3.02 -34.39 -4.33
CA TRP A 581 -3.60 -33.51 -3.30
C TRP A 581 -4.96 -32.99 -3.77
N GLY A 582 -5.78 -32.55 -2.84
CA GLY A 582 -7.09 -32.00 -3.15
C GLY A 582 -7.98 -31.93 -1.92
N PHE A 583 -9.30 -32.00 -2.15
CA PHE A 583 -10.30 -31.94 -1.06
C PHE A 583 -11.45 -32.92 -1.32
N LYS A 584 -11.92 -33.58 -0.24
CA LYS A 584 -13.26 -34.14 -0.21
C LYS A 584 -14.22 -33.05 0.23
N LEU A 585 -15.22 -32.76 -0.61
CA LEU A 585 -16.15 -31.67 -0.42
C LEU A 585 -17.53 -32.19 -0.04
N ALA A 586 -18.16 -31.55 0.94
CA ALA A 586 -19.57 -31.76 1.28
C ALA A 586 -20.31 -30.43 1.19
N TYR A 587 -21.16 -30.27 0.20
CA TYR A 587 -22.09 -29.15 0.09
C TYR A 587 -23.43 -29.54 0.71
N VAL A 588 -23.95 -28.69 1.59
CA VAL A 588 -25.26 -28.84 2.21
C VAL A 588 -26.07 -27.59 1.88
N TYR A 589 -27.06 -27.73 1.01
CA TYR A 589 -27.98 -26.66 0.67
C TYR A 589 -29.28 -26.88 1.43
N THR A 590 -29.67 -25.94 2.27
CA THR A 590 -30.95 -25.94 2.96
C THR A 590 -31.83 -24.83 2.40
N ILE A 591 -32.86 -25.21 1.66
CA ILE A 591 -33.80 -24.30 1.00
C ILE A 591 -35.07 -24.21 1.85
N TYR A 592 -35.46 -23.00 2.19
CA TYR A 592 -36.61 -22.70 3.03
C TYR A 592 -37.79 -22.18 2.22
N GLY A 593 -38.99 -22.33 2.80
CA GLY A 593 -40.24 -21.90 2.16
C GLY A 593 -40.36 -20.42 1.88
N ASP A 594 -39.59 -19.58 2.57
CA ASP A 594 -39.47 -18.12 2.32
C ASP A 594 -38.61 -17.79 1.10
N GLY A 595 -38.11 -18.80 0.39
CA GLY A 595 -37.28 -18.65 -0.80
C GLY A 595 -35.84 -18.32 -0.51
N SER A 596 -35.33 -18.43 0.71
CA SER A 596 -33.91 -18.34 1.05
C SER A 596 -33.22 -19.70 1.00
N MET A 597 -31.91 -19.73 0.73
CA MET A 597 -31.09 -20.92 0.72
C MET A 597 -29.83 -20.70 1.56
N GLU A 598 -29.65 -21.52 2.58
CA GLU A 598 -28.37 -21.63 3.29
C GLU A 598 -27.46 -22.64 2.60
N THR A 599 -26.19 -22.28 2.46
CA THR A 599 -25.15 -23.14 1.90
C THR A 599 -24.04 -23.32 2.93
N GLU A 600 -23.77 -24.58 3.27
CA GLU A 600 -22.60 -24.96 4.05
C GLU A 600 -21.68 -25.79 3.15
N LEU A 601 -20.40 -25.43 3.14
CA LEU A 601 -19.36 -26.15 2.43
C LEU A 601 -18.30 -26.59 3.44
N HIS A 602 -18.05 -27.89 3.49
CA HIS A 602 -16.98 -28.51 4.25
C HIS A 602 -15.97 -29.14 3.32
N GLY A 603 -14.71 -28.80 3.45
CA GLY A 603 -13.60 -29.40 2.73
C GLY A 603 -12.69 -30.16 3.67
N THR A 604 -12.50 -31.46 3.42
CA THR A 604 -11.49 -32.27 4.11
C THR A 604 -10.28 -32.41 3.22
N ALA A 605 -9.14 -31.97 3.68
CA ALA A 605 -7.89 -31.93 2.91
C ALA A 605 -7.37 -33.33 2.61
N ILE A 606 -6.99 -33.57 1.38
CA ILE A 606 -6.23 -34.73 0.93
C ILE A 606 -4.79 -34.25 0.77
N ARG A 607 -3.91 -34.67 1.67
CA ARG A 607 -2.54 -34.19 1.76
C ARG A 607 -1.56 -35.16 1.11
N ASN A 608 -0.61 -34.58 0.40
CA ASN A 608 0.58 -35.28 -0.04
C ASN A 608 1.80 -34.33 0.03
N PRO A 609 2.44 -34.19 1.22
CA PRO A 609 3.44 -33.17 1.48
C PRO A 609 4.65 -33.16 0.52
N GLU A 610 4.92 -34.26 -0.18
CA GLU A 610 5.99 -34.33 -1.16
C GLU A 610 5.56 -33.83 -2.56
N PHE A 611 4.24 -33.76 -2.81
CA PHE A 611 3.66 -33.47 -4.12
C PHE A 611 2.46 -32.53 -4.03
N GLU A 612 2.45 -31.59 -3.10
CA GLU A 612 1.44 -30.56 -2.98
C GLU A 612 2.09 -29.17 -3.03
N PRO A 613 1.38 -28.11 -3.49
CA PRO A 613 1.90 -26.76 -3.45
C PRO A 613 2.16 -26.32 -2.00
N GLU A 614 3.21 -25.52 -1.81
CA GLU A 614 3.56 -24.96 -0.52
C GLU A 614 2.35 -24.20 0.08
N PHE A 615 1.67 -23.42 -0.75
CA PHE A 615 0.43 -22.73 -0.42
C PHE A 615 -0.42 -22.51 -1.69
N LEU A 616 -1.69 -22.19 -1.48
CA LEU A 616 -2.67 -21.88 -2.53
C LEU A 616 -2.91 -20.37 -2.60
N PRO A 617 -3.25 -19.80 -3.76
CA PRO A 617 -3.68 -18.41 -3.90
C PRO A 617 -4.91 -18.10 -3.05
N ARG A 618 -5.91 -18.98 -3.05
CA ARG A 618 -7.16 -18.87 -2.27
C ARG A 618 -7.76 -20.25 -1.98
N ILE A 619 -8.71 -20.30 -1.09
CA ILE A 619 -9.73 -21.34 -0.98
C ILE A 619 -11.07 -20.62 -0.90
N GLY A 620 -11.92 -20.77 -1.91
CA GLY A 620 -13.21 -20.10 -2.00
C GLY A 620 -14.12 -20.77 -3.00
N VAL A 621 -15.24 -20.13 -3.29
CA VAL A 621 -16.20 -20.58 -4.31
C VAL A 621 -16.43 -19.49 -5.34
N GLU A 622 -16.67 -19.92 -6.58
CA GLU A 622 -17.02 -19.06 -7.70
C GLU A 622 -18.48 -19.32 -8.12
N MET A 623 -19.19 -18.25 -8.43
CA MET A 623 -20.57 -18.27 -8.95
C MET A 623 -20.72 -17.34 -10.15
N ASN A 624 -21.59 -17.74 -11.10
CA ASN A 624 -22.04 -16.86 -12.18
C ASN A 624 -23.41 -16.27 -11.83
N VAL A 625 -23.43 -14.96 -11.70
CA VAL A 625 -24.62 -14.15 -11.35
C VAL A 625 -25.11 -13.43 -12.61
N ASN A 626 -26.40 -13.12 -12.66
CA ASN A 626 -27.00 -12.40 -13.78
C ASN A 626 -26.28 -11.05 -14.02
N GLY A 627 -25.79 -10.86 -15.24
CA GLY A 627 -25.05 -9.66 -15.64
C GLY A 627 -25.83 -8.34 -15.61
N ALA A 628 -27.15 -8.40 -15.47
CA ALA A 628 -27.96 -7.20 -15.26
C ALA A 628 -27.80 -6.59 -13.85
N PHE A 629 -27.26 -7.35 -12.89
CA PHE A 629 -27.14 -6.92 -11.49
C PHE A 629 -25.83 -6.17 -11.22
N ARG A 630 -25.65 -5.07 -11.91
CA ARG A 630 -24.39 -4.32 -11.89
C ARG A 630 -24.19 -3.42 -10.67
N GLN A 631 -25.23 -3.18 -9.84
CA GLN A 631 -25.10 -2.39 -8.62
C GLN A 631 -24.64 -3.30 -7.49
N VAL A 632 -23.54 -2.92 -6.84
CA VAL A 632 -22.90 -3.67 -5.76
C VAL A 632 -22.99 -2.87 -4.48
N ALA A 633 -23.58 -3.44 -3.44
CA ALA A 633 -23.50 -2.90 -2.09
C ALA A 633 -23.06 -3.98 -1.13
N TRP A 634 -22.17 -3.65 -0.19
CA TRP A 634 -21.68 -4.62 0.79
C TRP A 634 -21.47 -4.01 2.17
N TYR A 635 -21.54 -4.85 3.18
CA TYR A 635 -21.08 -4.57 4.52
C TYR A 635 -19.87 -5.44 4.81
N GLY A 636 -18.72 -4.82 4.93
CA GLY A 636 -17.42 -5.46 5.08
C GLY A 636 -16.31 -4.43 5.16
N MET A 637 -15.06 -4.86 5.06
CA MET A 637 -13.93 -3.93 4.97
C MET A 637 -13.92 -3.21 3.61
N GLY A 638 -13.55 -1.93 3.64
CA GLY A 638 -13.54 -1.07 2.46
C GLY A 638 -13.12 0.37 2.78
N PRO A 639 -13.37 1.33 1.86
CA PRO A 639 -14.04 1.17 0.54
C PRO A 639 -13.18 0.50 -0.53
N GLY A 640 -11.84 0.72 -0.49
CA GLY A 640 -10.87 0.18 -1.44
C GLY A 640 -10.62 -1.32 -1.26
N GLU A 641 -9.94 -1.93 -2.25
CA GLU A 641 -9.50 -3.32 -2.11
C GLU A 641 -8.57 -3.49 -0.92
N ASN A 642 -8.63 -4.66 -0.32
CA ASN A 642 -7.83 -4.98 0.85
C ASN A 642 -7.61 -6.49 0.93
N TYR A 643 -6.45 -6.87 1.47
CA TYR A 643 -5.99 -8.25 1.59
C TYR A 643 -5.44 -8.46 3.01
N CYS A 644 -5.29 -9.69 3.45
CA CYS A 644 -4.92 -10.01 4.84
C CYS A 644 -3.60 -9.38 5.32
N ASP A 645 -2.72 -8.94 4.43
CA ASP A 645 -1.46 -8.25 4.71
C ASP A 645 -1.41 -6.78 4.20
N SER A 646 -2.54 -6.26 3.70
CA SER A 646 -2.70 -4.89 3.21
C SER A 646 -4.14 -4.43 3.48
N ARG A 647 -4.42 -4.01 4.74
CA ARG A 647 -5.77 -3.66 5.19
C ARG A 647 -5.83 -2.64 6.32
N GLN A 648 -4.73 -1.97 6.65
CA GLN A 648 -4.71 -0.98 7.73
C GLN A 648 -5.55 0.26 7.39
N ALA A 649 -5.65 0.57 6.10
CA ALA A 649 -6.48 1.66 5.61
C ALA A 649 -7.96 1.31 5.44
N ALA A 650 -8.34 0.02 5.54
CA ALA A 650 -9.72 -0.41 5.38
C ALA A 650 -10.46 -0.43 6.71
N VAL A 651 -11.74 -0.05 6.70
CA VAL A 651 -12.63 -0.08 7.86
C VAL A 651 -13.94 -0.79 7.54
N MET A 652 -14.59 -1.34 8.56
CA MET A 652 -15.91 -1.94 8.43
C MET A 652 -16.95 -0.85 8.15
N GLY A 653 -17.72 -1.03 7.09
CA GLY A 653 -18.76 -0.09 6.69
C GLY A 653 -19.70 -0.67 5.64
N VAL A 654 -20.78 0.05 5.37
CA VAL A 654 -21.66 -0.22 4.23
C VAL A 654 -21.20 0.66 3.08
N TYR A 655 -20.83 0.03 1.98
CA TYR A 655 -20.31 0.68 0.78
C TYR A 655 -21.18 0.33 -0.43
N GLU A 656 -21.20 1.22 -1.39
CA GLU A 656 -21.94 1.06 -2.65
C GLU A 656 -21.06 1.49 -3.82
N THR A 657 -21.10 0.70 -4.89
CA THR A 657 -20.47 0.98 -6.19
C THR A 657 -21.17 0.16 -7.28
N ASP A 658 -20.62 0.16 -8.47
CA ASP A 658 -21.00 -0.80 -9.51
C ASP A 658 -19.88 -1.84 -9.75
N VAL A 659 -20.12 -2.79 -10.66
CA VAL A 659 -19.15 -3.84 -10.98
C VAL A 659 -17.85 -3.27 -11.53
N ASP A 660 -17.91 -2.17 -12.30
CA ASP A 660 -16.70 -1.53 -12.83
C ASP A 660 -15.89 -0.86 -11.69
N GLY A 661 -16.56 -0.27 -10.69
CA GLY A 661 -15.91 0.31 -9.51
C GLY A 661 -15.34 -0.71 -8.51
N MET A 662 -15.57 -2.01 -8.72
CA MET A 662 -14.89 -3.07 -7.97
C MET A 662 -13.51 -3.40 -8.56
N HIS A 663 -13.21 -2.98 -9.78
CA HIS A 663 -11.97 -3.22 -10.50
C HIS A 663 -10.92 -2.15 -10.17
N THR A 664 -9.65 -2.56 -10.11
CA THR A 664 -8.47 -1.67 -10.03
C THR A 664 -7.66 -1.83 -11.32
N ASP A 665 -7.47 -0.73 -12.05
CA ASP A 665 -6.79 -0.69 -13.36
C ASP A 665 -5.26 -0.75 -13.20
N TYR A 666 -4.72 -1.86 -12.68
CA TYR A 666 -3.27 -2.09 -12.73
C TYR A 666 -2.80 -2.11 -14.18
N VAL A 667 -1.68 -1.43 -14.47
CA VAL A 667 -1.12 -1.30 -15.84
C VAL A 667 -0.96 -2.66 -16.52
N MET A 668 -0.46 -3.66 -15.78
CA MET A 668 -0.52 -5.07 -16.16
C MET A 668 -1.63 -5.75 -15.36
N PRO A 669 -2.73 -6.18 -16.01
CA PRO A 669 -3.87 -6.80 -15.33
C PRO A 669 -3.49 -8.02 -14.50
N GLN A 670 -3.96 -8.04 -13.26
CA GLN A 670 -3.68 -9.08 -12.29
C GLN A 670 -4.79 -9.14 -11.24
N GLU A 671 -4.75 -10.08 -10.27
CA GLU A 671 -5.73 -10.14 -9.18
C GLU A 671 -5.95 -8.76 -8.55
N ASN A 672 -7.21 -8.38 -8.41
CA ASN A 672 -7.60 -7.08 -7.87
C ASN A 672 -9.02 -7.12 -7.29
N GLY A 673 -9.40 -6.06 -6.60
CA GLY A 673 -10.79 -5.84 -6.19
C GLY A 673 -11.25 -6.66 -4.98
N HIS A 674 -10.36 -7.39 -4.30
CA HIS A 674 -10.75 -8.18 -3.14
C HIS A 674 -11.20 -7.30 -1.96
N ARG A 675 -12.21 -7.78 -1.23
CA ARG A 675 -12.72 -7.18 0.02
C ARG A 675 -12.76 -8.22 1.12
N GLU A 676 -12.16 -7.93 2.26
CA GLU A 676 -12.12 -8.82 3.43
C GLU A 676 -13.35 -8.65 4.34
N ASN A 677 -13.65 -9.69 5.10
CA ASN A 677 -14.64 -9.69 6.19
C ASN A 677 -16.05 -9.20 5.75
N VAL A 678 -16.48 -9.57 4.54
CA VAL A 678 -17.79 -9.22 4.02
C VAL A 678 -18.87 -10.03 4.73
N ARG A 679 -19.76 -9.34 5.41
CA ARG A 679 -20.89 -9.93 6.15
C ARG A 679 -22.12 -10.08 5.27
N TRP A 680 -22.32 -9.16 4.35
CA TRP A 680 -23.30 -9.30 3.28
C TRP A 680 -22.87 -8.52 2.03
N VAL A 681 -23.34 -8.98 0.89
CA VAL A 681 -23.26 -8.30 -0.40
C VAL A 681 -24.58 -8.44 -1.14
N SER A 682 -25.04 -7.37 -1.78
CA SER A 682 -26.14 -7.39 -2.74
C SER A 682 -25.65 -7.03 -4.13
N LEU A 683 -26.07 -7.83 -5.11
CA LEU A 683 -25.89 -7.58 -6.53
C LEU A 683 -27.28 -7.37 -7.13
N THR A 684 -27.56 -6.15 -7.58
CA THR A 684 -28.91 -5.76 -8.01
C THR A 684 -28.89 -4.99 -9.33
N ASP A 685 -30.01 -4.99 -10.02
CA ASP A 685 -30.32 -3.95 -10.99
C ASP A 685 -30.86 -2.69 -10.27
N GLU A 686 -31.55 -1.82 -10.95
CA GLU A 686 -32.14 -0.63 -10.33
C GLU A 686 -33.24 -0.93 -9.31
N LYS A 687 -33.77 -2.16 -9.27
CA LYS A 687 -34.95 -2.53 -8.48
C LYS A 687 -34.70 -3.69 -7.54
N GLU A 688 -34.09 -4.75 -8.03
CA GLU A 688 -34.06 -6.04 -7.34
C GLU A 688 -32.85 -6.89 -7.75
N GLY A 689 -32.57 -7.96 -7.04
CA GLY A 689 -31.47 -8.88 -7.35
C GLY A 689 -31.19 -9.90 -6.27
N LEU A 690 -29.91 -10.24 -6.14
CA LEU A 690 -29.38 -11.25 -5.24
C LEU A 690 -28.80 -10.59 -3.97
N LEU A 691 -29.16 -11.13 -2.82
CA LEU A 691 -28.51 -10.84 -1.54
C LEU A 691 -27.78 -12.09 -1.06
N ILE A 692 -26.53 -11.94 -0.67
CA ILE A 692 -25.71 -12.97 -0.04
C ILE A 692 -25.28 -12.47 1.33
N THR A 693 -25.36 -13.34 2.32
CA THR A 693 -24.97 -13.00 3.70
C THR A 693 -24.08 -14.09 4.27
N SER A 694 -23.16 -13.73 5.16
CA SER A 694 -22.25 -14.65 5.86
C SER A 694 -22.05 -14.23 7.31
N ARG A 695 -22.32 -15.11 8.27
CA ARG A 695 -22.14 -14.82 9.71
C ARG A 695 -20.66 -14.62 10.10
N GLY A 696 -19.79 -15.45 9.53
CA GLY A 696 -18.34 -15.44 9.82
C GLY A 696 -17.58 -14.34 9.09
N GLY A 697 -18.20 -13.72 8.07
CA GLY A 697 -17.50 -12.92 7.07
C GLY A 697 -16.77 -13.82 6.07
N VAL A 698 -16.67 -13.34 4.85
CA VAL A 698 -15.96 -13.98 3.74
C VAL A 698 -15.12 -12.94 3.03
N GLY A 699 -14.10 -13.38 2.29
CA GLY A 699 -13.48 -12.56 1.26
C GLY A 699 -14.39 -12.48 0.04
N MET A 700 -14.30 -11.43 -0.76
CA MET A 700 -15.17 -11.23 -1.92
C MET A 700 -14.44 -10.53 -3.08
N ASN A 701 -14.66 -11.07 -4.30
CA ASN A 701 -14.37 -10.37 -5.57
C ASN A 701 -15.63 -10.37 -6.44
N VAL A 702 -15.87 -9.28 -7.18
CA VAL A 702 -16.99 -9.13 -8.11
C VAL A 702 -16.49 -8.52 -9.41
N HIS A 703 -16.60 -9.25 -10.52
CA HIS A 703 -16.08 -8.83 -11.83
C HIS A 703 -17.00 -9.27 -12.97
N ASP A 704 -16.88 -8.65 -14.13
CA ASP A 704 -17.53 -9.05 -15.39
C ASP A 704 -16.56 -9.75 -16.37
N TYR A 705 -15.54 -10.41 -15.83
CA TYR A 705 -14.55 -11.21 -16.55
C TYR A 705 -14.12 -12.42 -15.72
N THR A 706 -13.54 -13.42 -16.36
CA THR A 706 -13.00 -14.60 -15.70
C THR A 706 -11.56 -14.39 -15.24
N THR A 707 -11.10 -15.18 -14.28
CA THR A 707 -9.69 -15.23 -13.84
C THR A 707 -8.73 -15.41 -15.02
N GLU A 708 -9.08 -16.25 -16.00
CA GLU A 708 -8.25 -16.49 -17.18
C GLU A 708 -8.23 -15.29 -18.15
N ALA A 709 -9.35 -14.58 -18.31
CA ALA A 709 -9.40 -13.36 -19.12
C ALA A 709 -8.52 -12.26 -18.54
N LEU A 710 -8.50 -12.13 -17.20
CA LEU A 710 -7.63 -11.20 -16.50
C LEU A 710 -6.16 -11.60 -16.64
N ARG A 711 -5.82 -12.87 -16.38
CA ARG A 711 -4.46 -13.42 -16.47
C ARG A 711 -3.83 -13.29 -17.85
N SER A 712 -4.62 -13.39 -18.93
CA SER A 712 -4.13 -13.37 -20.31
C SER A 712 -4.00 -11.99 -20.92
N ALA A 713 -4.50 -10.95 -20.28
CA ALA A 713 -4.40 -9.57 -20.75
C ALA A 713 -3.05 -8.95 -20.37
N ALA A 714 -2.41 -8.25 -21.30
CA ALA A 714 -1.20 -7.47 -21.04
C ALA A 714 -1.54 -6.01 -20.64
N HIS A 715 -2.72 -5.53 -20.99
CA HIS A 715 -3.21 -4.19 -20.65
C HIS A 715 -4.70 -4.21 -20.32
N PRO A 716 -5.22 -3.26 -19.53
CA PRO A 716 -6.63 -3.23 -19.12
C PRO A 716 -7.63 -3.29 -20.29
N CYS A 717 -7.33 -2.63 -21.41
CA CYS A 717 -8.18 -2.64 -22.61
C CYS A 717 -8.28 -4.00 -23.32
N GLU A 718 -7.43 -4.97 -22.97
CA GLU A 718 -7.41 -6.32 -23.54
C GLU A 718 -8.25 -7.30 -22.72
N ILE A 719 -8.71 -6.93 -21.53
CA ILE A 719 -9.53 -7.79 -20.67
C ILE A 719 -10.86 -8.09 -21.38
N LYS A 720 -11.10 -9.37 -21.63
CA LYS A 720 -12.34 -9.82 -22.27
C LYS A 720 -13.46 -9.91 -21.26
N LYS A 721 -14.32 -8.91 -21.26
CA LYS A 721 -15.54 -8.91 -20.46
C LYS A 721 -16.54 -9.93 -20.98
N GLN A 722 -17.40 -10.42 -20.07
CA GLN A 722 -18.50 -11.33 -20.38
C GLN A 722 -19.84 -10.73 -19.92
N ASP A 723 -20.95 -11.35 -20.39
CA ASP A 723 -22.28 -10.85 -20.04
C ASP A 723 -22.65 -11.10 -18.57
N ASP A 724 -22.09 -12.13 -17.94
CA ASP A 724 -22.39 -12.53 -16.58
C ASP A 724 -21.36 -11.96 -15.60
N ILE A 725 -21.80 -11.78 -14.36
CA ILE A 725 -20.93 -11.40 -13.25
C ILE A 725 -20.30 -12.67 -12.66
N VAL A 726 -19.00 -12.66 -12.48
CA VAL A 726 -18.23 -13.64 -11.71
C VAL A 726 -18.13 -13.12 -10.28
N LEU A 727 -18.68 -13.87 -9.34
CA LEU A 727 -18.62 -13.59 -7.92
C LEU A 727 -17.79 -14.67 -7.23
N ASN A 728 -16.72 -14.29 -6.58
CA ASN A 728 -15.95 -15.15 -5.68
C ASN A 728 -16.29 -14.83 -4.23
N LEU A 729 -16.47 -15.88 -3.44
CA LEU A 729 -16.56 -15.81 -1.98
C LEU A 729 -15.48 -16.70 -1.38
N ASP A 730 -14.57 -16.11 -0.60
CA ASP A 730 -13.39 -16.81 -0.09
C ASP A 730 -13.51 -17.13 1.40
N TRP A 731 -13.19 -18.37 1.74
CA TRP A 731 -12.89 -18.74 3.11
C TRP A 731 -11.58 -18.09 3.57
N LYS A 732 -10.55 -18.18 2.70
CA LYS A 732 -9.26 -17.51 2.88
C LYS A 732 -8.67 -17.12 1.53
N HIS A 733 -7.98 -16.00 1.53
CA HIS A 733 -7.17 -15.52 0.42
C HIS A 733 -5.74 -15.27 0.90
N SER A 734 -4.72 -15.72 0.16
CA SER A 734 -3.32 -15.47 0.48
C SER A 734 -2.99 -13.99 0.35
N GLY A 735 -2.08 -13.51 1.18
CA GLY A 735 -1.58 -12.16 1.14
C GLY A 735 -0.91 -11.80 -0.20
N LEU A 736 -0.55 -10.55 -0.33
CA LEU A 736 0.13 -9.99 -1.50
C LEU A 736 1.65 -10.17 -1.42
N GLY A 737 2.25 -9.91 -0.25
CA GLY A 737 3.71 -9.81 -0.13
C GLY A 737 4.29 -8.67 -0.96
N SER A 738 5.58 -8.72 -1.18
CA SER A 738 6.36 -7.85 -2.09
C SER A 738 7.50 -8.65 -2.74
N ASN A 739 7.24 -9.90 -3.11
CA ASN A 739 8.27 -10.88 -3.51
C ASN A 739 8.67 -10.77 -4.98
N SER A 740 8.20 -9.77 -5.72
CA SER A 740 8.85 -9.36 -6.97
C SER A 740 10.30 -8.95 -6.71
N CYS A 741 10.54 -8.21 -5.61
CA CYS A 741 11.84 -8.04 -4.94
C CYS A 741 11.60 -7.90 -3.44
N GLY A 742 11.80 -8.94 -2.62
CA GLY A 742 11.72 -8.80 -1.17
C GLY A 742 10.93 -9.88 -0.43
N GLN A 743 9.97 -9.44 0.39
CA GLN A 743 9.24 -10.29 1.32
C GLN A 743 8.15 -11.11 0.63
N GLU A 744 8.30 -12.42 0.67
CA GLU A 744 7.18 -13.34 0.37
C GLU A 744 6.08 -13.18 1.44
N GLN A 745 4.85 -13.63 1.13
CA GLN A 745 3.77 -13.72 2.14
C GLN A 745 4.28 -14.42 3.39
N THR A 746 3.96 -13.89 4.56
CA THR A 746 4.34 -14.54 5.82
C THR A 746 3.56 -15.83 6.04
N GLU A 747 4.07 -16.74 6.87
CA GLU A 747 3.49 -18.08 7.05
C GLU A 747 2.02 -18.06 7.48
N GLU A 748 1.64 -17.10 8.31
CA GLU A 748 0.26 -16.91 8.77
C GLU A 748 -0.68 -16.34 7.69
N ARG A 749 -0.14 -15.84 6.59
CA ARG A 749 -0.88 -15.24 5.46
C ARG A 749 -0.86 -16.09 4.19
N LYS A 750 -0.30 -17.29 4.29
CA LYS A 750 -0.32 -18.31 3.25
C LYS A 750 -1.52 -19.23 3.47
N VAL A 751 -2.33 -19.44 2.45
CA VAL A 751 -3.43 -20.38 2.47
C VAL A 751 -2.88 -21.80 2.27
N ARG A 752 -2.97 -22.61 3.33
CA ARG A 752 -2.47 -24.00 3.30
C ARG A 752 -3.56 -24.97 2.84
N ILE A 753 -3.14 -26.14 2.34
CA ILE A 753 -4.07 -27.25 2.10
C ILE A 753 -4.42 -27.83 3.48
N GLU A 754 -5.58 -27.45 4.01
CA GLU A 754 -6.07 -27.79 5.33
C GLU A 754 -7.59 -27.98 5.32
N ASP A 755 -8.15 -28.62 6.33
CA ASP A 755 -9.59 -28.74 6.47
C ASP A 755 -10.22 -27.35 6.62
N PHE A 756 -11.34 -27.11 5.94
CA PHE A 756 -12.03 -25.84 5.99
C PHE A 756 -13.55 -26.00 6.05
N ALA A 757 -14.21 -24.96 6.54
CA ALA A 757 -15.65 -24.83 6.50
C ALA A 757 -16.02 -23.37 6.25
N MET A 758 -16.98 -23.15 5.38
CA MET A 758 -17.58 -21.85 5.13
C MET A 758 -19.10 -21.96 5.01
N SER A 759 -19.80 -20.89 5.36
CA SER A 759 -21.24 -20.83 5.24
C SER A 759 -21.70 -19.45 4.81
N PHE A 760 -22.67 -19.44 3.90
CA PHE A 760 -23.33 -18.23 3.42
C PHE A 760 -24.76 -18.57 3.00
N ALA A 761 -25.60 -17.56 2.82
CA ALA A 761 -26.91 -17.81 2.29
C ALA A 761 -27.24 -16.84 1.15
N LEU A 762 -28.07 -17.33 0.25
CA LEU A 762 -28.57 -16.62 -0.89
C LEU A 762 -30.07 -16.35 -0.71
N SER A 763 -30.49 -15.15 -1.06
CA SER A 763 -31.90 -14.79 -1.12
C SER A 763 -32.14 -13.73 -2.17
N PHE A 764 -33.38 -13.64 -2.67
CA PHE A 764 -33.82 -12.51 -3.45
C PHE A 764 -33.95 -11.26 -2.56
N THR A 765 -33.68 -10.08 -3.10
CA THR A 765 -33.93 -8.82 -2.42
C THR A 765 -34.38 -7.74 -3.40
N GLU A 766 -35.25 -6.84 -2.93
CA GLU A 766 -35.41 -5.52 -3.53
C GLU A 766 -34.19 -4.67 -3.15
N ARG A 767 -33.66 -3.84 -4.05
CA ARG A 767 -32.45 -3.05 -3.82
C ARG A 767 -32.54 -2.19 -2.54
N GLU A 768 -33.64 -1.48 -2.38
CA GLU A 768 -33.86 -0.60 -1.23
C GLU A 768 -33.96 -1.34 0.11
N LYS A 769 -34.27 -2.64 0.08
CA LYS A 769 -34.45 -3.47 1.27
C LYS A 769 -33.25 -4.41 1.54
N ALA A 770 -32.22 -4.37 0.70
CA ALA A 770 -31.10 -5.31 0.79
C ALA A 770 -30.45 -5.30 2.19
N GLU A 771 -30.14 -4.13 2.70
CA GLU A 771 -29.53 -3.95 4.01
C GLU A 771 -30.45 -4.43 5.15
N GLU A 772 -31.72 -3.97 5.19
CA GLU A 772 -32.69 -4.39 6.22
C GLU A 772 -32.82 -5.91 6.22
N ARG A 773 -32.95 -6.50 5.04
CA ARG A 773 -33.06 -7.94 4.86
C ARG A 773 -31.80 -8.68 5.30
N ALA A 774 -30.63 -8.15 5.04
CA ALA A 774 -29.36 -8.76 5.45
C ALA A 774 -29.28 -8.94 6.97
N PHE A 775 -29.78 -7.99 7.74
CA PHE A 775 -29.81 -8.07 9.20
C PHE A 775 -30.95 -8.94 9.76
N THR A 776 -31.94 -9.32 8.93
CA THR A 776 -33.11 -10.10 9.36
C THR A 776 -33.03 -11.57 8.95
N VAL A 777 -32.35 -11.91 7.85
CA VAL A 777 -32.29 -13.28 7.30
C VAL A 777 -31.34 -14.20 8.08
N PHE A 778 -30.44 -13.65 8.92
CA PHE A 778 -29.37 -14.39 9.57
C PHE A 778 -29.28 -14.19 11.07
N CYS A 779 -30.33 -14.52 11.76
CA CYS A 779 -30.26 -14.63 13.23
C CYS A 779 -30.48 -16.04 13.69
#